data_4925f4ed256297375594e63bd8fdcd13
#
_entry.id   4925f4ed256297375594e63bd8fdcd13
#
_cell.length_a   1.000
_cell.length_b   1.000
_cell.length_c   1.000
_cell.angle_alpha   90.00
_cell.angle_beta   90.00
_cell.angle_gamma   90.00
#
_symmetry.space_group_name_H-M   'P 1'
#
loop_
_entity.id
_entity.type
_entity.pdbx_description
1 polymer ?
#
loop_
_entity_poly.entity_id
_entity_poly.type
_entity_poly.pdbx_seq_one_letter_code
_entity_poly.pdbx_strand_id
1 'polypeptide(L)'
;MAEPVATKRLVLIDGKSVFYRGYYAMPALGLPDGTPTGGVYGFAAIAMEIVRRLDPTKIVVAWDSKTSVSKRRALFEGYKAGRVKPGDDFYAQIPLLENLIRGLGWQFIELDHYEADDIIGTLAKKADEAGNYETFIISSDLDMLQIVDDNTHMWRLLKGFTSIEKIDVKEIEQKYGIKKSQFLDLKSLKGDSSDNIPGVPGIGEKTAVKLLNEYQTLDGIYDHLDDLKGAVKTKLEAGKDSAYLSKTLAKIMFDAPLDLATIPDFHFDESATISVLKKLHFTSLIRKFTEAQRSSDSEDGARQGLFEVIRDNGSDLASEPRNDGRERSGPRKGLAGTVPSVISWDIKQLMHNDQRIAEQILSGASTFWDLGQADFLLNPLEHNPDHSEDPASAYARQRQNFINFSKLYQVYTELDLPLIPVLYQMEQKGMLIDRAYFKTLEQEYAKEVAALEREIIDLAGVSFNLNSPSQLSDVLFGNLHLPTQGIKKTTRGYSTGAKELDKLKPHHEIIAKIIEYREKAKLLNTYITPLPTLADKNDRIHTTFTQNVTATGRLSSKDPNLQNIPVRTEEGKRIRTGFVAPRGKVLVSADYSQFELRLAAVLSNDQNLIDDFNQDLDIHTKTAAEAFHVPIDQVTKSQRRAAKAINFGIIYGMSVKGLAEAAGMSIPEAKRFIDNYFKLRAPIKQKLDEILAQAKTKGYVETFYGRRRPTPDVKSPNFVIRQAAERAAMNMPIQGTEADLMKRAMLNVATKLPKTAALIMQVHDSLIVECDEADARVLADLMKRTMEQVAPELKIKLAVEVTTGTNWGML
;
A
#
# COMPACT_ATOMS: atom_id res chain seq x y z
N MET A 1 45.66 2.34 -27.21
CA MET A 1 44.59 1.85 -26.33
C MET A 1 43.33 2.14 -27.11
N ALA A 2 42.58 1.09 -27.49
CA ALA A 2 41.28 1.30 -28.13
C ALA A 2 40.35 2.00 -27.14
N GLU A 3 39.61 3.03 -27.59
CA GLU A 3 38.55 3.65 -26.78
C GLU A 3 37.59 2.55 -26.32
N PRO A 4 37.09 2.60 -25.07
CA PRO A 4 36.10 1.65 -24.60
C PRO A 4 34.85 1.80 -25.48
N VAL A 5 34.49 0.72 -26.20
CA VAL A 5 33.25 0.66 -26.99
C VAL A 5 32.08 0.88 -26.00
N ALA A 6 31.30 1.92 -26.22
CA ALA A 6 30.12 2.19 -25.39
C ALA A 6 29.21 0.97 -25.41
N THR A 7 28.90 0.42 -24.25
CA THR A 7 28.04 -0.77 -24.09
C THR A 7 26.62 -0.42 -24.54
N LYS A 8 26.12 -1.11 -25.58
CA LYS A 8 24.75 -0.96 -26.08
C LYS A 8 23.76 -1.59 -25.09
N ARG A 9 22.57 -1.02 -24.98
CA ARG A 9 21.53 -1.57 -24.10
C ARG A 9 20.38 -2.13 -24.90
N LEU A 10 20.12 -3.42 -24.71
CA LEU A 10 18.97 -4.14 -25.27
C LEU A 10 17.89 -4.31 -24.20
N VAL A 11 16.67 -3.84 -24.48
CA VAL A 11 15.53 -4.04 -23.60
C VAL A 11 14.56 -5.01 -24.22
N LEU A 12 14.27 -6.11 -23.51
CA LEU A 12 13.36 -7.18 -23.90
C LEU A 12 12.16 -7.19 -22.96
N ILE A 13 10.97 -6.98 -23.49
CA ILE A 13 9.76 -6.84 -22.71
C ILE A 13 8.84 -8.02 -22.98
N ASP A 14 8.48 -8.75 -21.91
CA ASP A 14 7.35 -9.67 -21.93
C ASP A 14 6.05 -8.84 -22.00
N GLY A 15 5.55 -8.64 -23.20
CA GLY A 15 4.46 -7.74 -23.48
C GLY A 15 3.17 -8.12 -22.73
N LYS A 16 2.89 -9.41 -22.65
CA LYS A 16 1.68 -9.92 -21.99
C LYS A 16 1.74 -9.75 -20.48
N SER A 17 2.91 -10.03 -19.87
CA SER A 17 3.14 -9.84 -18.45
C SER A 17 2.95 -8.37 -18.03
N VAL A 18 3.52 -7.43 -18.80
CA VAL A 18 3.39 -5.99 -18.56
C VAL A 18 1.95 -5.51 -18.77
N PHE A 19 1.31 -5.96 -19.87
CA PHE A 19 -0.06 -5.57 -20.22
C PHE A 19 -1.09 -6.05 -19.21
N TYR A 20 -1.01 -7.30 -18.75
CA TYR A 20 -1.90 -7.84 -17.71
C TYR A 20 -1.87 -7.00 -16.45
N ARG A 21 -0.72 -6.50 -16.09
CA ARG A 21 -0.58 -5.65 -14.90
C ARG A 21 -1.39 -4.36 -15.02
N GLY A 22 -1.34 -3.68 -16.16
CA GLY A 22 -2.15 -2.50 -16.45
C GLY A 22 -3.64 -2.81 -16.46
N TYR A 23 -4.01 -3.87 -17.14
CA TYR A 23 -5.39 -4.31 -17.28
C TYR A 23 -6.09 -4.57 -15.93
N TYR A 24 -5.41 -5.26 -15.00
CA TYR A 24 -5.99 -5.51 -13.67
C TYR A 24 -5.87 -4.32 -12.69
N ALA A 25 -4.92 -3.43 -12.90
CA ALA A 25 -4.76 -2.26 -12.04
C ALA A 25 -5.75 -1.13 -12.36
N MET A 26 -6.19 -1.00 -13.62
CA MET A 26 -7.01 0.11 -14.11
C MET A 26 -8.24 -0.35 -14.92
N PRO A 27 -9.12 -1.19 -14.37
CA PRO A 27 -10.22 -1.79 -15.10
C PRO A 27 -11.29 -0.79 -15.56
N ALA A 28 -11.31 0.43 -15.00
CA ALA A 28 -12.33 1.45 -15.30
C ALA A 28 -11.86 2.51 -16.31
N LEU A 29 -10.62 2.41 -16.83
CA LEU A 29 -10.09 3.39 -17.78
C LEU A 29 -10.51 3.02 -19.21
N GLY A 30 -11.07 3.99 -19.94
CA GLY A 30 -11.51 3.80 -21.33
C GLY A 30 -11.58 5.10 -22.13
N LEU A 31 -11.65 4.98 -23.43
CA LEU A 31 -11.92 6.09 -24.36
C LEU A 31 -13.35 6.62 -24.20
N PRO A 32 -13.65 7.82 -24.74
CA PRO A 32 -15.01 8.37 -24.69
C PRO A 32 -16.09 7.51 -25.36
N ASP A 33 -15.72 6.64 -26.30
CA ASP A 33 -16.60 5.69 -26.98
C ASP A 33 -16.86 4.39 -26.15
N GLY A 34 -16.26 4.28 -24.96
CA GLY A 34 -16.36 3.13 -24.08
C GLY A 34 -15.31 2.04 -24.31
N THR A 35 -14.42 2.20 -25.28
CA THR A 35 -13.33 1.23 -25.52
C THR A 35 -12.38 1.20 -24.32
N PRO A 36 -12.15 0.04 -23.67
CA PRO A 36 -11.27 -0.06 -22.51
C PRO A 36 -9.81 0.21 -22.90
N THR A 37 -9.06 0.90 -22.02
CA THR A 37 -7.65 1.27 -22.26
C THR A 37 -6.74 1.06 -21.05
N GLY A 38 -7.21 0.46 -19.96
CA GLY A 38 -6.45 0.31 -18.73
C GLY A 38 -5.13 -0.46 -18.91
N GLY A 39 -5.14 -1.54 -19.70
CA GLY A 39 -3.94 -2.30 -20.05
C GLY A 39 -2.94 -1.48 -20.86
N VAL A 40 -3.44 -0.72 -21.85
CA VAL A 40 -2.63 0.14 -22.72
C VAL A 40 -2.00 1.30 -21.92
N TYR A 41 -2.76 1.89 -21.03
CA TYR A 41 -2.25 2.96 -20.15
C TYR A 41 -1.13 2.47 -19.23
N GLY A 42 -1.35 1.32 -18.58
CA GLY A 42 -0.34 0.72 -17.71
C GLY A 42 0.93 0.37 -18.47
N PHE A 43 0.80 -0.17 -19.68
CA PHE A 43 1.93 -0.43 -20.56
C PHE A 43 2.68 0.86 -20.94
N ALA A 44 1.96 1.90 -21.35
CA ALA A 44 2.55 3.20 -21.68
C ALA A 44 3.32 3.82 -20.51
N ALA A 45 2.78 3.74 -19.29
CA ALA A 45 3.43 4.24 -18.08
C ALA A 45 4.76 3.53 -17.79
N ILE A 46 4.79 2.20 -17.95
CA ILE A 46 6.02 1.40 -17.78
C ILE A 46 7.01 1.67 -18.92
N ALA A 47 6.53 1.82 -20.16
CA ALA A 47 7.33 2.14 -21.31
C ALA A 47 8.15 3.44 -21.11
N MET A 48 7.49 4.47 -20.62
CA MET A 48 8.15 5.76 -20.34
C MET A 48 9.24 5.62 -19.28
N GLU A 49 8.99 4.85 -18.25
CA GLU A 49 9.97 4.61 -17.18
C GLU A 49 11.19 3.80 -17.66
N ILE A 50 11.00 2.86 -18.57
CA ILE A 50 12.07 2.08 -19.20
C ILE A 50 13.00 2.99 -20.01
N VAL A 51 12.44 3.82 -20.90
CA VAL A 51 13.24 4.76 -21.71
C VAL A 51 14.04 5.71 -20.81
N ARG A 52 13.38 6.29 -19.81
CA ARG A 52 14.02 7.24 -18.90
C ARG A 52 15.19 6.65 -18.11
N ARG A 53 15.06 5.39 -17.62
CA ARG A 53 16.08 4.78 -16.74
C ARG A 53 17.18 4.06 -17.48
N LEU A 54 16.87 3.47 -18.63
CA LEU A 54 17.78 2.55 -19.29
C LEU A 54 18.47 3.15 -20.51
N ASP A 55 17.95 4.25 -21.06
CA ASP A 55 18.47 4.85 -22.31
C ASP A 55 18.82 3.76 -23.34
N PRO A 56 17.83 2.98 -23.82
CA PRO A 56 18.07 1.77 -24.57
C PRO A 56 18.50 2.02 -26.02
N THR A 57 19.40 1.19 -26.53
CA THR A 57 19.77 1.19 -27.95
C THR A 57 18.77 0.41 -28.81
N LYS A 58 18.18 -0.68 -28.26
CA LYS A 58 17.15 -1.46 -28.93
C LYS A 58 16.07 -1.86 -27.94
N ILE A 59 14.80 -1.87 -28.38
CA ILE A 59 13.65 -2.29 -27.57
C ILE A 59 12.80 -3.27 -28.36
N VAL A 60 12.52 -4.43 -27.75
CA VAL A 60 11.65 -5.47 -28.32
C VAL A 60 10.56 -5.80 -27.33
N VAL A 61 9.32 -5.82 -27.78
CA VAL A 61 8.16 -6.35 -27.07
C VAL A 61 7.84 -7.72 -27.66
N ALA A 62 8.10 -8.77 -26.89
CA ALA A 62 7.75 -10.13 -27.27
C ALA A 62 6.30 -10.44 -26.86
N TRP A 63 5.56 -11.09 -27.76
CA TRP A 63 4.15 -11.43 -27.53
C TRP A 63 3.86 -12.87 -27.96
N ASP A 64 2.99 -13.55 -27.22
CA ASP A 64 2.56 -14.92 -27.54
C ASP A 64 1.57 -14.93 -28.70
N SER A 65 1.91 -15.58 -29.80
CA SER A 65 0.98 -15.85 -30.90
C SER A 65 -0.12 -16.85 -30.47
N LYS A 66 -1.16 -16.99 -31.31
CA LYS A 66 -2.22 -17.98 -31.05
C LYS A 66 -1.71 -19.43 -31.08
N THR A 67 -0.61 -19.70 -31.76
CA THR A 67 0.00 -21.00 -31.94
C THR A 67 1.28 -21.20 -31.13
N SER A 68 1.69 -20.22 -30.32
CA SER A 68 2.96 -20.21 -29.58
C SER A 68 3.19 -21.49 -28.75
N VAL A 69 2.17 -22.00 -28.09
CA VAL A 69 2.24 -23.19 -27.22
C VAL A 69 2.20 -24.53 -27.95
N SER A 70 2.12 -24.57 -29.28
CA SER A 70 1.85 -25.78 -30.04
C SER A 70 2.94 -26.84 -29.90
N LYS A 71 4.22 -26.47 -29.87
CA LYS A 71 5.34 -27.40 -29.67
C LYS A 71 5.26 -28.09 -28.30
N ARG A 72 5.01 -27.33 -27.23
CA ARG A 72 4.89 -27.87 -25.87
C ARG A 72 3.63 -28.70 -25.69
N ARG A 73 2.50 -28.30 -26.32
CA ARG A 73 1.27 -29.10 -26.30
C ARG A 73 1.39 -30.41 -27.09
N ALA A 74 2.22 -30.50 -28.12
CA ALA A 74 2.49 -31.75 -28.80
C ALA A 74 3.21 -32.74 -27.88
N LEU A 75 3.99 -32.27 -26.88
CA LEU A 75 4.65 -33.12 -25.89
C LEU A 75 3.74 -33.44 -24.69
N PHE A 76 2.86 -32.51 -24.31
CA PHE A 76 1.93 -32.65 -23.19
C PHE A 76 0.68 -31.83 -23.45
N GLU A 77 -0.42 -32.47 -23.80
CA GLU A 77 -1.70 -31.83 -24.16
C GLU A 77 -2.23 -30.92 -23.05
N GLY A 78 -1.98 -31.29 -21.80
CA GLY A 78 -2.34 -30.53 -20.61
C GLY A 78 -1.60 -29.21 -20.41
N TYR A 79 -0.57 -28.91 -21.19
CA TYR A 79 0.24 -27.69 -21.03
C TYR A 79 -0.58 -26.43 -21.19
N LYS A 80 -0.60 -25.58 -20.13
CA LYS A 80 -1.41 -24.33 -20.06
C LYS A 80 -2.92 -24.54 -20.28
N ALA A 81 -3.46 -25.76 -20.13
CA ALA A 81 -4.88 -26.04 -20.36
C ALA A 81 -5.80 -25.38 -19.30
N GLY A 82 -5.29 -25.19 -18.08
CA GLY A 82 -6.04 -24.59 -16.96
C GLY A 82 -6.07 -23.07 -16.95
N ARG A 83 -5.40 -22.39 -17.86
CA ARG A 83 -5.37 -20.91 -17.90
C ARG A 83 -6.75 -20.35 -18.28
N VAL A 84 -7.31 -19.53 -17.38
CA VAL A 84 -8.57 -18.83 -17.63
C VAL A 84 -8.35 -17.77 -18.71
N LYS A 85 -9.16 -17.80 -19.77
CA LYS A 85 -9.11 -16.77 -20.81
C LYS A 85 -9.63 -15.45 -20.25
N PRO A 86 -8.94 -14.33 -20.53
CA PRO A 86 -9.46 -12.99 -20.21
C PRO A 86 -10.80 -12.71 -20.90
N GLY A 87 -11.50 -11.68 -20.44
CA GLY A 87 -12.72 -11.21 -21.10
C GLY A 87 -12.46 -10.56 -22.46
N ASP A 88 -13.53 -10.34 -23.23
CA ASP A 88 -13.45 -9.70 -24.56
C ASP A 88 -12.85 -8.29 -24.50
N ASP A 89 -13.03 -7.60 -23.39
CA ASP A 89 -12.46 -6.28 -23.07
C ASP A 89 -10.93 -6.28 -23.03
N PHE A 90 -10.30 -7.39 -22.68
CA PHE A 90 -8.85 -7.59 -22.78
C PHE A 90 -8.38 -7.59 -24.24
N TYR A 91 -9.04 -8.40 -25.06
CA TYR A 91 -8.67 -8.56 -26.47
C TYR A 91 -8.96 -7.31 -27.30
N ALA A 92 -9.98 -6.53 -26.93
CA ALA A 92 -10.31 -5.26 -27.58
C ALA A 92 -9.19 -4.21 -27.45
N GLN A 93 -8.32 -4.32 -26.43
CA GLN A 93 -7.22 -3.39 -26.19
C GLN A 93 -5.93 -3.75 -26.96
N ILE A 94 -5.77 -4.99 -27.46
CA ILE A 94 -4.53 -5.44 -28.13
C ILE A 94 -4.19 -4.60 -29.36
N PRO A 95 -5.14 -4.26 -30.29
CA PRO A 95 -4.84 -3.40 -31.40
C PRO A 95 -4.38 -1.98 -30.98
N LEU A 96 -4.92 -1.46 -29.88
CA LEU A 96 -4.51 -0.16 -29.35
C LEU A 96 -3.10 -0.23 -28.76
N LEU A 97 -2.75 -1.34 -28.09
CA LEU A 97 -1.41 -1.60 -27.57
C LEU A 97 -0.39 -1.70 -28.71
N GLU A 98 -0.69 -2.45 -29.76
CA GLU A 98 0.19 -2.58 -30.93
C GLU A 98 0.42 -1.21 -31.60
N ASN A 99 -0.62 -0.41 -31.77
CA ASN A 99 -0.51 0.95 -32.28
C ASN A 99 0.34 1.85 -31.37
N LEU A 100 0.23 1.71 -30.05
CA LEU A 100 1.08 2.41 -29.09
C LEU A 100 2.55 2.00 -29.28
N ILE A 101 2.85 0.71 -29.29
CA ILE A 101 4.22 0.17 -29.40
C ILE A 101 4.88 0.65 -30.69
N ARG A 102 4.16 0.58 -31.82
CA ARG A 102 4.65 1.09 -33.12
C ARG A 102 4.83 2.60 -33.10
N GLY A 103 3.92 3.33 -32.46
CA GLY A 103 4.01 4.80 -32.32
C GLY A 103 5.14 5.25 -31.41
N LEU A 104 5.59 4.40 -30.49
CA LEU A 104 6.80 4.61 -29.68
C LEU A 104 8.10 4.26 -30.43
N GLY A 105 8.03 3.72 -31.66
CA GLY A 105 9.19 3.27 -32.42
C GLY A 105 9.77 1.93 -31.95
N TRP A 106 9.00 1.15 -31.17
CA TRP A 106 9.46 -0.13 -30.63
C TRP A 106 9.09 -1.29 -31.54
N GLN A 107 9.85 -2.38 -31.45
CA GLN A 107 9.59 -3.59 -32.21
C GLN A 107 8.62 -4.50 -31.46
N PHE A 108 7.52 -4.86 -32.11
CA PHE A 108 6.55 -5.86 -31.62
C PHE A 108 6.78 -7.17 -32.37
N ILE A 109 7.10 -8.25 -31.65
CA ILE A 109 7.43 -9.55 -32.24
C ILE A 109 6.52 -10.63 -31.71
N GLU A 110 5.82 -11.31 -32.62
CA GLU A 110 5.08 -12.54 -32.44
C GLU A 110 5.65 -13.61 -33.38
N LEU A 111 5.85 -14.82 -32.88
CA LEU A 111 6.27 -15.96 -33.72
C LEU A 111 5.39 -17.18 -33.47
N ASP A 112 4.98 -17.83 -34.56
CA ASP A 112 4.30 -19.12 -34.47
C ASP A 112 5.22 -20.18 -33.90
N HIS A 113 4.65 -21.00 -33.00
CA HIS A 113 5.33 -22.12 -32.34
C HIS A 113 6.40 -21.71 -31.30
N TYR A 114 6.59 -20.42 -31.00
CA TYR A 114 7.47 -19.92 -29.96
C TYR A 114 6.70 -18.99 -29.02
N GLU A 115 6.91 -19.17 -27.74
CA GLU A 115 6.34 -18.29 -26.71
C GLU A 115 7.18 -17.01 -26.56
N ALA A 116 6.63 -15.97 -25.92
CA ALA A 116 7.35 -14.73 -25.67
C ALA A 116 8.69 -14.98 -24.94
N ASP A 117 8.72 -15.97 -24.04
CA ASP A 117 9.91 -16.37 -23.28
C ASP A 117 11.02 -16.90 -24.20
N ASP A 118 10.64 -17.66 -25.26
CA ASP A 118 11.58 -18.21 -26.24
C ASP A 118 12.17 -17.10 -27.14
N ILE A 119 11.34 -16.12 -27.50
CA ILE A 119 11.76 -14.91 -28.23
C ILE A 119 12.78 -14.12 -27.40
N ILE A 120 12.45 -13.84 -26.13
CA ILE A 120 13.32 -13.13 -25.19
C ILE A 120 14.62 -13.88 -24.98
N GLY A 121 14.54 -15.20 -24.71
CA GLY A 121 15.72 -16.05 -24.53
C GLY A 121 16.65 -16.07 -25.74
N THR A 122 16.08 -16.20 -26.92
CA THR A 122 16.86 -16.20 -28.16
C THR A 122 17.58 -14.87 -28.39
N LEU A 123 16.91 -13.74 -28.19
CA LEU A 123 17.50 -12.42 -28.39
C LEU A 123 18.54 -12.09 -27.30
N ALA A 124 18.32 -12.47 -26.06
CA ALA A 124 19.29 -12.30 -25.00
C ALA A 124 20.57 -13.08 -25.29
N LYS A 125 20.45 -14.37 -25.69
CA LYS A 125 21.59 -15.17 -26.08
C LYS A 125 22.38 -14.57 -27.26
N LYS A 126 21.68 -14.05 -28.27
CA LYS A 126 22.34 -13.40 -29.41
C LYS A 126 23.03 -12.08 -29.03
N ALA A 127 22.51 -11.38 -28.04
CA ALA A 127 23.14 -10.18 -27.50
C ALA A 127 24.44 -10.54 -26.75
N ASP A 128 24.46 -11.63 -25.97
CA ASP A 128 25.67 -12.15 -25.33
C ASP A 128 26.71 -12.60 -26.36
N GLU A 129 26.28 -13.32 -27.41
CA GLU A 129 27.17 -13.76 -28.51
C GLU A 129 27.79 -12.56 -29.25
N ALA A 130 27.06 -11.42 -29.34
CA ALA A 130 27.57 -10.19 -29.91
C ALA A 130 28.59 -9.46 -29.02
N GLY A 131 28.57 -9.70 -27.69
CA GLY A 131 29.58 -9.28 -26.73
C GLY A 131 29.64 -7.78 -26.42
N ASN A 132 28.67 -6.96 -26.91
CA ASN A 132 28.64 -5.52 -26.74
C ASN A 132 27.30 -4.99 -26.23
N TYR A 133 26.44 -5.86 -25.69
CA TYR A 133 25.13 -5.51 -25.12
C TYR A 133 25.07 -5.79 -23.62
N GLU A 134 24.45 -4.85 -22.87
CA GLU A 134 23.86 -5.09 -21.58
C GLU A 134 22.36 -5.30 -21.80
N THR A 135 21.80 -6.44 -21.39
CA THR A 135 20.42 -6.83 -21.69
C THR A 135 19.54 -6.68 -20.44
N PHE A 136 18.37 -6.06 -20.60
CA PHE A 136 17.38 -5.90 -19.55
C PHE A 136 16.07 -6.58 -19.93
N ILE A 137 15.66 -7.57 -19.14
CA ILE A 137 14.41 -8.30 -19.32
C ILE A 137 13.35 -7.70 -18.40
N ILE A 138 12.24 -7.21 -18.96
CA ILE A 138 11.12 -6.63 -18.22
C ILE A 138 9.99 -7.64 -18.17
N SER A 139 9.82 -8.32 -17.05
CA SER A 139 8.76 -9.31 -16.86
C SER A 139 8.40 -9.47 -15.37
N SER A 140 7.23 -10.05 -15.09
CA SER A 140 6.86 -10.54 -13.76
C SER A 140 7.03 -12.06 -13.65
N ASP A 141 7.34 -12.74 -14.76
CA ASP A 141 7.48 -14.19 -14.81
C ASP A 141 8.89 -14.61 -14.36
N LEU A 142 8.95 -15.47 -13.36
CA LEU A 142 10.21 -15.96 -12.81
C LEU A 142 10.93 -16.94 -13.73
N ASP A 143 10.29 -17.43 -14.80
CA ASP A 143 10.94 -18.29 -15.77
C ASP A 143 12.10 -17.60 -16.48
N MET A 144 12.03 -16.28 -16.57
CA MET A 144 13.12 -15.43 -17.07
C MET A 144 14.41 -15.55 -16.27
N LEU A 145 14.39 -16.06 -15.03
CA LEU A 145 15.60 -16.29 -14.24
C LEU A 145 16.53 -17.35 -14.88
N GLN A 146 16.02 -18.17 -15.80
CA GLN A 146 16.85 -19.08 -16.58
C GLN A 146 17.83 -18.34 -17.51
N ILE A 147 17.52 -17.10 -17.90
CA ILE A 147 18.26 -16.30 -18.88
C ILE A 147 19.25 -15.33 -18.20
N VAL A 148 18.97 -14.92 -16.95
CA VAL A 148 19.78 -13.94 -16.20
C VAL A 148 21.24 -14.40 -16.08
N ASP A 149 22.21 -13.50 -16.38
CA ASP A 149 23.65 -13.73 -16.20
C ASP A 149 24.38 -12.39 -15.91
N ASP A 150 25.67 -12.33 -16.10
CA ASP A 150 26.48 -11.15 -15.79
C ASP A 150 26.16 -9.96 -16.70
N ASN A 151 25.66 -10.18 -17.92
CA ASN A 151 25.31 -9.16 -18.91
C ASN A 151 23.78 -9.00 -19.07
N THR A 152 23.00 -9.98 -18.59
CA THR A 152 21.55 -10.03 -18.70
C THR A 152 20.88 -9.91 -17.33
N HIS A 153 20.13 -8.84 -17.11
CA HIS A 153 19.47 -8.52 -15.85
C HIS A 153 17.95 -8.60 -15.99
N MET A 154 17.27 -9.11 -14.97
CA MET A 154 15.81 -9.07 -14.92
C MET A 154 15.33 -7.86 -14.10
N TRP A 155 14.47 -7.06 -14.68
CA TRP A 155 13.67 -6.04 -14.00
C TRP A 155 12.26 -6.56 -13.74
N ARG A 156 12.08 -7.08 -12.54
CA ARG A 156 10.82 -7.64 -12.11
C ARG A 156 9.89 -6.53 -11.64
N LEU A 157 8.71 -6.48 -12.24
CA LEU A 157 7.67 -5.52 -11.84
C LEU A 157 6.99 -6.00 -10.56
N LEU A 158 7.03 -5.17 -9.50
CA LEU A 158 6.33 -5.39 -8.22
C LEU A 158 4.94 -4.73 -8.24
N LYS A 159 4.33 -4.42 -7.10
CA LYS A 159 3.02 -3.74 -7.03
C LYS A 159 3.11 -2.32 -7.62
N GLY A 160 2.15 -1.94 -8.49
CA GLY A 160 2.11 -0.66 -9.19
C GLY A 160 2.94 -0.62 -10.49
N PHE A 161 3.10 0.57 -11.08
CA PHE A 161 3.78 0.75 -12.37
C PHE A 161 5.25 1.19 -12.24
N THR A 162 5.68 1.64 -11.06
CA THR A 162 7.00 2.25 -10.84
C THR A 162 7.89 1.43 -9.91
N SER A 163 7.34 0.44 -9.20
CA SER A 163 8.11 -0.41 -8.30
C SER A 163 8.74 -1.56 -9.08
N ILE A 164 10.05 -1.46 -9.30
CA ILE A 164 10.85 -2.42 -10.08
C ILE A 164 11.92 -3.00 -9.16
N GLU A 165 12.01 -4.32 -9.11
CA GLU A 165 13.07 -5.08 -8.43
C GLU A 165 14.08 -5.52 -9.50
N LYS A 166 15.35 -5.11 -9.38
CA LYS A 166 16.42 -5.67 -10.22
C LYS A 166 16.80 -7.02 -9.63
N ILE A 167 16.90 -8.05 -10.46
CA ILE A 167 17.38 -9.39 -10.08
C ILE A 167 18.58 -9.73 -10.93
N ASP A 168 19.70 -9.94 -10.28
CA ASP A 168 20.95 -10.46 -10.85
C ASP A 168 21.26 -11.88 -10.33
N VAL A 169 22.39 -12.46 -10.78
CA VAL A 169 22.80 -13.82 -10.38
C VAL A 169 22.96 -13.98 -8.87
N LYS A 170 23.48 -12.95 -8.17
CA LYS A 170 23.71 -12.99 -6.72
C LYS A 170 22.38 -12.99 -5.95
N GLU A 171 21.42 -12.21 -6.43
CA GLU A 171 20.09 -12.12 -5.81
C GLU A 171 19.30 -13.43 -6.01
N ILE A 172 19.50 -14.16 -7.11
CA ILE A 172 18.92 -15.51 -7.30
C ILE A 172 19.41 -16.45 -6.20
N GLU A 173 20.72 -16.51 -5.95
CA GLU A 173 21.29 -17.39 -4.92
C GLU A 173 20.80 -17.03 -3.51
N GLN A 174 20.76 -15.74 -3.18
CA GLN A 174 20.32 -15.27 -1.87
C GLN A 174 18.83 -15.55 -1.62
N LYS A 175 18.00 -15.36 -2.64
CA LYS A 175 16.53 -15.39 -2.50
C LYS A 175 15.97 -16.81 -2.62
N TYR A 176 16.53 -17.64 -3.48
CA TYR A 176 16.02 -18.99 -3.77
C TYR A 176 16.88 -20.11 -3.19
N GLY A 177 18.07 -19.80 -2.66
CA GLY A 177 18.98 -20.78 -2.05
C GLY A 177 19.56 -21.78 -3.02
N ILE A 178 19.60 -21.48 -4.33
CA ILE A 178 20.11 -22.32 -5.43
C ILE A 178 20.90 -21.45 -6.41
N LYS A 179 21.81 -22.09 -7.16
CA LYS A 179 22.50 -21.43 -8.27
C LYS A 179 21.57 -21.20 -9.46
N LYS A 180 21.81 -20.17 -10.27
CA LYS A 180 21.07 -19.89 -11.51
C LYS A 180 20.92 -21.15 -12.38
N SER A 181 21.98 -21.91 -12.55
CA SER A 181 22.00 -23.15 -13.37
C SER A 181 21.03 -24.22 -12.86
N GLN A 182 20.61 -24.17 -11.64
CA GLN A 182 19.71 -25.13 -11.00
C GLN A 182 18.22 -24.73 -11.10
N PHE A 183 17.91 -23.54 -11.62
CA PHE A 183 16.54 -23.01 -11.63
C PHE A 183 15.59 -23.87 -12.49
N LEU A 184 16.05 -24.32 -13.66
CA LEU A 184 15.29 -25.24 -14.51
C LEU A 184 15.05 -26.58 -13.81
N ASP A 185 16.07 -27.13 -13.14
CA ASP A 185 15.96 -28.38 -12.40
C ASP A 185 15.05 -28.26 -11.17
N LEU A 186 15.05 -27.10 -10.51
CA LEU A 186 14.07 -26.80 -9.46
C LEU A 186 12.62 -26.88 -9.99
N LYS A 187 12.35 -26.26 -11.15
CA LYS A 187 11.03 -26.34 -11.79
C LYS A 187 10.68 -27.76 -12.22
N SER A 188 11.66 -28.51 -12.69
CA SER A 188 11.49 -29.92 -13.13
C SER A 188 11.04 -30.82 -11.97
N LEU A 189 11.54 -30.55 -10.77
CA LEU A 189 11.19 -31.31 -9.57
C LEU A 189 9.87 -30.88 -8.95
N LYS A 190 9.66 -29.56 -8.74
CA LYS A 190 8.46 -29.05 -8.03
C LYS A 190 7.24 -28.90 -8.92
N GLY A 191 7.43 -28.85 -10.25
CA GLY A 191 6.39 -28.50 -11.20
C GLY A 191 6.01 -27.02 -11.19
N ASP A 192 4.99 -26.68 -12.01
CA ASP A 192 4.39 -25.36 -12.05
C ASP A 192 2.88 -25.48 -12.30
N SER A 193 2.09 -25.13 -11.28
CA SER A 193 0.63 -25.21 -11.36
C SER A 193 0.02 -24.15 -12.29
N SER A 194 0.71 -23.03 -12.56
CA SER A 194 0.23 -21.98 -13.46
C SER A 194 0.28 -22.42 -14.92
N ASP A 195 1.26 -23.24 -15.29
CA ASP A 195 1.47 -23.77 -16.62
C ASP A 195 1.07 -25.24 -16.75
N ASN A 196 0.53 -25.79 -15.66
CA ASN A 196 0.16 -27.20 -15.56
C ASN A 196 1.34 -28.14 -15.86
N ILE A 197 2.55 -27.74 -15.38
CA ILE A 197 3.75 -28.59 -15.46
C ILE A 197 3.75 -29.49 -14.22
N PRO A 198 3.78 -30.83 -14.41
CA PRO A 198 3.45 -31.76 -13.34
C PRO A 198 4.49 -31.85 -12.21
N GLY A 199 5.77 -31.72 -12.51
CA GLY A 199 6.85 -31.98 -11.56
C GLY A 199 6.88 -33.41 -11.06
N VAL A 200 7.51 -33.65 -9.91
CA VAL A 200 7.49 -34.92 -9.20
C VAL A 200 6.42 -34.84 -8.10
N PRO A 201 5.34 -35.64 -8.16
CA PRO A 201 4.26 -35.59 -7.19
C PRO A 201 4.76 -35.72 -5.74
N GLY A 202 4.48 -34.73 -4.90
CA GLY A 202 4.85 -34.70 -3.50
C GLY A 202 6.30 -34.25 -3.24
N ILE A 203 7.04 -33.75 -4.23
CA ILE A 203 8.31 -33.02 -4.06
C ILE A 203 8.01 -31.52 -4.19
N GLY A 204 8.01 -30.83 -3.07
CA GLY A 204 7.83 -29.39 -3.03
C GLY A 204 9.16 -28.63 -3.07
N GLU A 205 9.09 -27.29 -3.13
CA GLU A 205 10.23 -26.38 -3.30
C GLU A 205 11.36 -26.63 -2.28
N LYS A 206 11.04 -26.72 -0.98
CA LYS A 206 12.05 -26.98 0.07
C LYS A 206 12.82 -28.29 -0.13
N THR A 207 12.13 -29.35 -0.54
CA THR A 207 12.76 -30.66 -0.80
C THR A 207 13.60 -30.60 -2.07
N ALA A 208 13.11 -29.96 -3.12
CA ALA A 208 13.83 -29.79 -4.38
C ALA A 208 15.11 -28.96 -4.19
N VAL A 209 15.03 -27.83 -3.46
CA VAL A 209 16.21 -27.00 -3.12
C VAL A 209 17.25 -27.80 -2.35
N LYS A 210 16.84 -28.60 -1.34
CA LYS A 210 17.76 -29.46 -0.58
C LYS A 210 18.47 -30.46 -1.48
N LEU A 211 17.73 -31.16 -2.34
CA LEU A 211 18.28 -32.13 -3.27
C LEU A 211 19.27 -31.50 -4.27
N LEU A 212 18.91 -30.32 -4.82
CA LEU A 212 19.76 -29.61 -5.75
C LEU A 212 21.03 -29.07 -5.10
N ASN A 213 20.98 -28.64 -3.85
CA ASN A 213 22.19 -28.26 -3.12
C ASN A 213 23.11 -29.44 -2.84
N GLU A 214 22.57 -30.65 -2.64
CA GLU A 214 23.34 -31.86 -2.35
C GLU A 214 23.87 -32.50 -3.62
N TYR A 215 23.04 -32.68 -4.66
CA TYR A 215 23.38 -33.42 -5.89
C TYR A 215 23.57 -32.54 -7.13
N GLN A 216 23.47 -31.20 -6.99
CA GLN A 216 23.76 -30.15 -7.96
C GLN A 216 22.81 -30.09 -9.17
N THR A 217 22.38 -31.20 -9.76
CA THR A 217 21.54 -31.24 -10.97
C THR A 217 20.43 -32.28 -10.84
N LEU A 218 19.39 -32.20 -11.69
CA LEU A 218 18.37 -33.24 -11.80
C LEU A 218 18.99 -34.60 -12.11
N ASP A 219 19.92 -34.65 -13.05
CA ASP A 219 20.61 -35.87 -13.41
C ASP A 219 21.43 -36.41 -12.22
N GLY A 220 22.16 -35.54 -11.50
CA GLY A 220 22.89 -35.91 -10.30
C GLY A 220 22.01 -36.49 -9.18
N ILE A 221 20.78 -36.00 -9.03
CA ILE A 221 19.81 -36.57 -8.08
C ILE A 221 19.44 -38.01 -8.49
N TYR A 222 19.18 -38.25 -9.77
CA TYR A 222 18.82 -39.59 -10.27
C TYR A 222 20.00 -40.58 -10.33
N ASP A 223 21.23 -40.10 -10.54
CA ASP A 223 22.45 -40.91 -10.48
C ASP A 223 22.77 -41.38 -9.04
N HIS A 224 22.36 -40.62 -8.02
CA HIS A 224 22.55 -40.91 -6.61
C HIS A 224 21.23 -41.31 -5.90
N LEU A 225 20.27 -41.85 -6.67
CA LEU A 225 18.95 -42.20 -6.13
C LEU A 225 19.04 -43.30 -5.05
N ASP A 226 20.05 -44.15 -5.10
CA ASP A 226 20.28 -45.21 -4.11
C ASP A 226 20.79 -44.69 -2.77
N ASP A 227 21.36 -43.51 -2.73
CA ASP A 227 21.78 -42.85 -1.48
C ASP A 227 20.60 -42.28 -0.71
N LEU A 228 19.48 -42.06 -1.39
CA LEU A 228 18.26 -41.53 -0.80
C LEU A 228 17.45 -42.62 -0.08
N LYS A 229 16.73 -42.24 0.99
CA LYS A 229 15.93 -43.15 1.80
C LYS A 229 14.49 -42.68 1.99
N GLY A 230 13.59 -43.63 2.25
CA GLY A 230 12.22 -43.34 2.62
C GLY A 230 11.37 -42.73 1.50
N ALA A 231 10.36 -41.98 1.86
CA ALA A 231 9.33 -41.46 0.96
C ALA A 231 9.87 -40.55 -0.19
N VAL A 232 11.02 -39.91 0.00
CA VAL A 232 11.63 -39.07 -1.04
C VAL A 232 12.16 -39.95 -2.18
N LYS A 233 12.88 -41.04 -1.87
CA LYS A 233 13.36 -41.99 -2.87
C LYS A 233 12.20 -42.55 -3.69
N THR A 234 11.19 -43.10 -3.02
CA THR A 234 10.01 -43.68 -3.69
C THR A 234 9.30 -42.71 -4.60
N LYS A 235 9.16 -41.42 -4.20
CA LYS A 235 8.54 -40.37 -5.03
C LYS A 235 9.37 -40.02 -6.26
N LEU A 236 10.69 -39.93 -6.11
CA LEU A 236 11.60 -39.66 -7.24
C LEU A 236 11.62 -40.83 -8.23
N GLU A 237 11.66 -42.09 -7.74
CA GLU A 237 11.55 -43.28 -8.57
C GLU A 237 10.26 -43.29 -9.39
N ALA A 238 9.12 -43.08 -8.75
CA ALA A 238 7.82 -43.06 -9.42
C ALA A 238 7.62 -41.85 -10.33
N GLY A 239 8.29 -40.74 -10.07
CA GLY A 239 8.14 -39.49 -10.77
C GLY A 239 9.22 -39.15 -11.81
N LYS A 240 10.14 -40.09 -12.13
CA LYS A 240 11.29 -39.83 -13.01
C LYS A 240 10.87 -39.27 -14.36
N ASP A 241 9.98 -39.96 -15.07
CA ASP A 241 9.51 -39.54 -16.40
C ASP A 241 8.81 -38.18 -16.36
N SER A 242 8.04 -37.94 -15.27
CA SER A 242 7.37 -36.67 -15.05
C SER A 242 8.36 -35.52 -14.80
N ALA A 243 9.46 -35.75 -14.10
CA ALA A 243 10.51 -34.76 -13.88
C ALA A 243 11.19 -34.34 -15.20
N TYR A 244 11.55 -35.33 -16.06
CA TYR A 244 12.19 -35.04 -17.36
C TYR A 244 11.21 -34.42 -18.37
N LEU A 245 9.95 -34.83 -18.37
CA LEU A 245 8.89 -34.16 -19.13
C LEU A 245 8.78 -32.69 -18.67
N SER A 246 8.74 -32.47 -17.36
CA SER A 246 8.66 -31.13 -16.78
C SER A 246 9.88 -30.27 -17.12
N LYS A 247 11.09 -30.86 -17.13
CA LYS A 247 12.32 -30.19 -17.60
C LYS A 247 12.19 -29.74 -19.05
N THR A 248 11.65 -30.59 -19.92
CA THR A 248 11.45 -30.26 -21.34
C THR A 248 10.42 -29.17 -21.54
N LEU A 249 9.31 -29.21 -20.80
CA LEU A 249 8.23 -28.20 -20.87
C LEU A 249 8.65 -26.85 -20.32
N ALA A 250 9.41 -26.82 -19.21
CA ALA A 250 9.83 -25.58 -18.54
C ALA A 250 11.05 -24.92 -19.21
N LYS A 251 11.76 -25.63 -20.07
CA LYS A 251 12.98 -25.15 -20.75
C LYS A 251 12.62 -24.05 -21.75
N ILE A 252 13.30 -22.92 -21.64
CA ILE A 252 13.24 -21.82 -22.63
C ILE A 252 14.02 -22.28 -23.88
N MET A 253 13.42 -22.08 -25.04
CA MET A 253 14.09 -22.37 -26.34
C MET A 253 14.87 -21.14 -26.77
N PHE A 254 16.12 -21.39 -27.29
CA PHE A 254 17.04 -20.32 -27.70
C PHE A 254 17.32 -20.36 -29.22
N ASP A 255 16.40 -20.96 -29.96
CA ASP A 255 16.53 -21.24 -31.40
C ASP A 255 15.42 -20.62 -32.25
N ALA A 256 14.72 -19.62 -31.73
CA ALA A 256 13.72 -18.87 -32.48
C ALA A 256 14.40 -18.22 -33.73
N PRO A 257 13.75 -18.22 -34.90
CA PRO A 257 14.33 -17.73 -36.16
C PRO A 257 14.37 -16.19 -36.18
N LEU A 258 15.18 -15.61 -35.30
CA LEU A 258 15.35 -14.17 -35.13
C LEU A 258 16.81 -13.79 -35.35
N ASP A 259 17.04 -12.58 -35.86
CA ASP A 259 18.35 -11.97 -35.97
C ASP A 259 18.37 -10.61 -35.28
N LEU A 260 19.23 -10.45 -34.26
CA LEU A 260 19.40 -9.21 -33.53
C LEU A 260 19.85 -8.05 -34.44
N ALA A 261 20.58 -8.35 -35.51
CA ALA A 261 21.06 -7.34 -36.45
C ALA A 261 19.91 -6.71 -37.27
N THR A 262 18.82 -7.44 -37.48
CA THR A 262 17.63 -6.93 -38.18
C THR A 262 16.75 -6.00 -37.33
N ILE A 263 16.94 -5.98 -36.00
CA ILE A 263 16.20 -5.12 -35.10
C ILE A 263 16.82 -3.70 -35.20
N PRO A 264 16.05 -2.68 -35.64
CA PRO A 264 16.56 -1.32 -35.73
C PRO A 264 16.98 -0.76 -34.40
N ASP A 265 17.94 0.14 -34.40
CA ASP A 265 18.28 0.91 -33.22
C ASP A 265 17.12 1.85 -32.89
N PHE A 266 16.84 1.96 -31.58
CA PHE A 266 15.77 2.80 -31.08
C PHE A 266 16.22 4.26 -31.09
N HIS A 267 15.39 5.10 -31.70
CA HIS A 267 15.52 6.55 -31.65
C HIS A 267 14.23 7.12 -31.11
N PHE A 268 14.34 7.85 -30.03
CA PHE A 268 13.20 8.45 -29.39
C PHE A 268 12.63 9.60 -30.23
N ASP A 269 11.35 9.50 -30.64
CA ASP A 269 10.59 10.54 -31.33
C ASP A 269 9.50 11.10 -30.41
N GLU A 270 9.76 12.29 -29.87
CA GLU A 270 8.82 12.98 -28.98
C GLU A 270 7.49 13.28 -29.67
N SER A 271 7.54 13.76 -30.89
CA SER A 271 6.35 14.18 -31.65
C SER A 271 5.44 12.97 -31.93
N ALA A 272 6.02 11.85 -32.35
CA ALA A 272 5.31 10.60 -32.57
C ALA A 272 4.73 10.06 -31.25
N THR A 273 5.51 10.07 -30.17
CA THR A 273 5.08 9.65 -28.84
C THR A 273 3.89 10.46 -28.34
N ILE A 274 3.98 11.80 -28.38
CA ILE A 274 2.87 12.69 -27.98
C ILE A 274 1.65 12.46 -28.88
N SER A 275 1.83 12.26 -30.17
CA SER A 275 0.73 12.01 -31.10
C SER A 275 -0.05 10.74 -30.76
N VAL A 276 0.63 9.64 -30.48
CA VAL A 276 -0.03 8.36 -30.12
C VAL A 276 -0.71 8.45 -28.76
N LEU A 277 -0.08 9.08 -27.76
CA LEU A 277 -0.67 9.29 -26.45
C LEU A 277 -1.91 10.20 -26.50
N LYS A 278 -1.93 11.23 -27.38
CA LYS A 278 -3.10 12.09 -27.60
C LYS A 278 -4.27 11.32 -28.19
N LYS A 279 -4.04 10.41 -29.13
CA LYS A 279 -5.09 9.54 -29.73
C LYS A 279 -5.71 8.61 -28.69
N LEU A 280 -4.95 8.22 -27.68
CA LEU A 280 -5.39 7.38 -26.58
C LEU A 280 -5.97 8.18 -25.40
N HIS A 281 -6.05 9.51 -25.51
CA HIS A 281 -6.48 10.41 -24.44
C HIS A 281 -5.67 10.31 -23.14
N PHE A 282 -4.39 9.94 -23.22
CA PHE A 282 -3.50 9.78 -22.06
C PHE A 282 -2.82 11.11 -21.67
N THR A 283 -3.65 12.12 -21.37
CA THR A 283 -3.18 13.49 -21.08
C THR A 283 -2.23 13.57 -19.88
N SER A 284 -2.44 12.75 -18.87
CA SER A 284 -1.56 12.67 -17.71
C SER A 284 -0.15 12.14 -18.05
N LEU A 285 -0.06 11.17 -18.98
CA LEU A 285 1.22 10.66 -19.45
C LEU A 285 1.93 11.68 -20.35
N ILE A 286 1.19 12.40 -21.22
CA ILE A 286 1.75 13.47 -22.05
C ILE A 286 2.38 14.54 -21.17
N ARG A 287 1.67 14.99 -20.12
CA ARG A 287 2.19 16.00 -19.19
C ARG A 287 3.48 15.52 -18.51
N LYS A 288 3.49 14.33 -17.94
CA LYS A 288 4.69 13.73 -17.31
C LYS A 288 5.86 13.66 -18.28
N PHE A 289 5.58 13.39 -19.52
CA PHE A 289 6.55 13.24 -20.57
C PHE A 289 7.19 14.58 -20.98
N THR A 290 6.39 15.60 -21.23
CA THR A 290 6.88 16.94 -21.58
C THR A 290 7.57 17.65 -20.41
N GLU A 291 7.21 17.34 -19.17
CA GLU A 291 7.86 17.84 -17.96
C GLU A 291 9.25 17.20 -17.76
N ALA A 292 9.39 15.90 -17.99
CA ALA A 292 10.65 15.19 -17.85
C ALA A 292 11.74 15.62 -18.85
N GLN A 293 11.37 16.11 -20.04
CA GLN A 293 12.35 16.54 -21.05
C GLN A 293 12.84 17.98 -20.86
N ARG A 294 12.02 18.86 -20.29
CA ARG A 294 12.49 20.22 -19.98
C ARG A 294 13.61 20.25 -18.94
N SER A 295 13.80 19.15 -18.19
CA SER A 295 14.89 18.98 -17.24
C SER A 295 16.16 18.36 -17.85
N SER A 296 16.10 17.77 -19.05
CA SER A 296 17.27 17.16 -19.71
C SER A 296 18.09 18.11 -20.57
N ASP A 297 17.55 19.28 -20.93
CA ASP A 297 18.24 20.28 -21.76
C ASP A 297 19.24 21.18 -21.01
N SER A 298 19.44 20.94 -19.70
CA SER A 298 20.52 21.54 -18.91
C SER A 298 21.62 20.50 -18.67
N GLU A 299 22.56 20.42 -19.57
CA GLU A 299 23.77 19.60 -19.43
C GLU A 299 24.56 19.98 -18.16
N ASP A 300 24.98 18.96 -17.41
CA ASP A 300 25.99 18.92 -16.35
C ASP A 300 25.56 18.71 -14.87
N GLY A 301 24.36 18.24 -14.59
CA GLY A 301 23.91 17.99 -13.17
C GLY A 301 23.45 16.57 -12.79
N ALA A 302 23.35 15.61 -13.72
CA ALA A 302 22.55 14.40 -13.54
C ALA A 302 23.28 13.16 -12.96
N ARG A 303 24.26 13.32 -12.06
CA ARG A 303 24.94 12.19 -11.39
C ARG A 303 25.08 12.28 -9.87
N GLN A 304 24.44 13.20 -9.21
CA GLN A 304 24.39 13.20 -7.74
C GLN A 304 22.95 13.11 -7.24
N GLY A 305 22.78 12.09 -6.44
CA GLY A 305 21.54 11.56 -5.96
C GLY A 305 20.49 12.49 -5.39
N LEU A 306 19.38 11.92 -5.17
CA LEU A 306 18.08 12.20 -4.60
C LEU A 306 17.95 13.33 -3.54
N PHE A 307 19.03 14.05 -3.19
CA PHE A 307 19.04 15.01 -2.10
C PHE A 307 19.94 16.22 -2.44
N GLU A 308 19.38 17.22 -3.13
CA GLU A 308 20.01 18.52 -3.24
C GLU A 308 19.54 19.41 -2.08
N VAL A 309 20.48 19.79 -1.23
CA VAL A 309 20.29 20.75 -0.14
C VAL A 309 20.72 22.11 -0.63
N ILE A 310 19.79 23.02 -0.83
CA ILE A 310 20.09 24.41 -1.15
C ILE A 310 20.51 25.11 0.15
N ARG A 311 21.82 25.45 0.26
CA ARG A 311 22.34 26.32 1.32
C ARG A 311 22.40 27.73 0.80
N ASP A 312 21.67 28.63 1.42
CA ASP A 312 21.74 30.05 1.14
C ASP A 312 23.09 30.61 1.66
N ASN A 313 24.02 30.88 0.73
CA ASN A 313 25.12 31.80 0.98
C ASN A 313 24.57 33.21 0.67
N GLY A 314 24.12 33.88 1.73
CA GLY A 314 23.54 35.22 1.59
C GLY A 314 24.52 36.19 0.93
N SER A 315 24.32 36.42 -0.35
CA SER A 315 24.60 37.70 -1.05
C SER A 315 24.16 37.56 -2.50
N ASP A 316 23.38 38.56 -2.98
CA ASP A 316 23.03 38.87 -4.37
C ASP A 316 21.83 38.16 -5.00
N LEU A 317 20.62 38.59 -4.60
CA LEU A 317 19.48 38.71 -5.53
C LEU A 317 18.58 39.88 -5.07
N ALA A 318 19.10 41.08 -5.10
CA ALA A 318 18.33 42.29 -5.09
C ALA A 318 18.47 42.96 -6.47
N SER A 319 17.61 42.59 -7.42
CA SER A 319 17.32 43.41 -8.58
C SER A 319 15.84 43.72 -8.60
N GLU A 320 15.52 44.96 -8.27
CA GLU A 320 14.18 45.53 -8.31
C GLU A 320 13.58 45.46 -9.73
N PRO A 321 12.29 45.12 -9.89
CA PRO A 321 11.56 45.41 -11.11
C PRO A 321 11.10 46.86 -11.10
N ARG A 322 11.36 47.53 -12.21
CA ARG A 322 10.98 48.93 -12.48
C ARG A 322 9.48 49.16 -12.27
N ASN A 323 9.24 50.24 -11.57
CA ASN A 323 7.93 50.80 -11.28
C ASN A 323 7.25 51.28 -12.57
N ASP A 324 6.12 50.70 -12.94
CA ASP A 324 5.17 51.26 -13.90
C ASP A 324 3.88 51.61 -13.17
N GLY A 325 3.66 52.90 -13.02
CA GLY A 325 2.63 53.47 -12.19
C GLY A 325 1.21 53.16 -12.70
N ARG A 326 0.47 52.31 -11.97
CA ARG A 326 -0.99 52.41 -11.88
C ARG A 326 -1.44 51.96 -10.51
N GLU A 327 -1.92 52.90 -9.71
CA GLU A 327 -2.60 52.69 -8.45
C GLU A 327 -3.80 51.76 -8.63
N ARG A 328 -3.84 50.65 -7.86
CA ARG A 328 -5.07 49.96 -7.47
C ARG A 328 -4.98 49.68 -5.97
N SER A 329 -5.90 50.25 -5.27
CA SER A 329 -6.14 50.26 -3.82
C SER A 329 -6.29 48.90 -3.19
N GLY A 330 -5.62 48.67 -2.04
CA GLY A 330 -5.90 47.68 -1.02
C GLY A 330 -4.70 46.79 -0.67
N PRO A 331 -4.24 46.75 0.62
CA PRO A 331 -3.06 46.00 0.97
C PRO A 331 -3.36 44.50 1.02
N ARG A 332 -3.02 43.77 -0.01
CA ARG A 332 -2.82 42.31 0.11
C ARG A 332 -1.51 42.11 0.86
N LYS A 333 -1.60 41.72 2.14
CA LYS A 333 -0.46 41.20 2.89
C LYS A 333 0.04 39.96 2.13
N GLY A 334 1.12 40.10 1.35
CA GLY A 334 1.83 38.98 0.75
C GLY A 334 2.38 38.07 1.84
N LEU A 335 2.55 36.80 1.50
CA LEU A 335 3.26 35.80 2.30
C LEU A 335 4.76 36.16 2.37
N ALA A 336 5.10 37.25 3.08
CA ALA A 336 6.48 37.70 3.26
C ALA A 336 7.10 36.85 4.38
N GLY A 337 7.92 35.87 3.99
CA GLY A 337 8.78 35.10 4.89
C GLY A 337 10.14 34.92 4.24
N THR A 338 11.19 34.86 5.05
CA THR A 338 12.54 34.48 4.61
C THR A 338 12.52 33.10 3.93
N VAL A 339 13.35 32.90 2.90
CA VAL A 339 13.53 31.60 2.24
C VAL A 339 14.05 30.62 3.31
N PRO A 340 13.50 29.40 3.43
CA PRO A 340 14.01 28.41 4.36
C PRO A 340 15.46 28.03 4.06
N SER A 341 16.24 27.77 5.10
CA SER A 341 17.66 27.41 4.96
C SER A 341 17.86 25.96 4.47
N VAL A 342 16.84 25.10 4.58
CA VAL A 342 16.84 23.73 4.10
C VAL A 342 15.53 23.46 3.34
N ILE A 343 15.64 23.06 2.07
CA ILE A 343 14.51 22.68 1.23
C ILE A 343 14.76 21.27 0.69
N SER A 344 13.84 20.33 0.90
CA SER A 344 13.98 18.94 0.46
C SER A 344 12.63 18.31 0.18
N TRP A 345 12.59 17.27 -0.65
CA TRP A 345 11.41 16.46 -0.92
C TRP A 345 10.97 15.59 0.27
N ASP A 346 11.91 15.24 1.18
CA ASP A 346 11.62 14.52 2.42
C ASP A 346 12.61 14.97 3.50
N ILE A 347 12.22 15.95 4.28
CA ILE A 347 13.03 16.51 5.39
C ILE A 347 13.29 15.45 6.45
N LYS A 348 12.31 14.61 6.78
CA LYS A 348 12.48 13.58 7.80
C LYS A 348 13.52 12.54 7.38
N GLN A 349 13.48 12.08 6.12
CA GLN A 349 14.50 11.18 5.59
C GLN A 349 15.89 11.83 5.55
N LEU A 350 15.94 13.12 5.23
CA LEU A 350 17.19 13.89 5.27
C LEU A 350 17.77 13.95 6.69
N MET A 351 16.92 14.14 7.71
CA MET A 351 17.34 14.09 9.13
C MET A 351 17.84 12.71 9.54
N HIS A 352 17.29 11.61 9.01
CA HIS A 352 17.80 10.26 9.24
C HIS A 352 19.17 10.03 8.59
N ASN A 353 19.42 10.64 7.44
CA ASN A 353 20.65 10.46 6.66
C ASN A 353 21.79 11.38 7.09
N ASP A 354 21.51 12.58 7.62
CA ASP A 354 22.52 13.56 8.07
C ASP A 354 22.19 14.09 9.48
N GLN A 355 22.94 13.60 10.47
CA GLN A 355 22.77 13.98 11.87
C GLN A 355 22.99 15.48 12.12
N ARG A 356 23.85 16.15 11.36
CA ARG A 356 24.13 17.60 11.52
C ARG A 356 22.89 18.41 11.12
N ILE A 357 22.21 18.01 10.05
CA ILE A 357 20.95 18.64 9.63
C ILE A 357 19.87 18.38 10.69
N ALA A 358 19.79 17.15 11.22
CA ALA A 358 18.86 16.82 12.28
C ALA A 358 19.07 17.73 13.51
N GLU A 359 20.32 17.89 13.97
CA GLU A 359 20.68 18.74 15.10
C GLU A 359 20.35 20.23 14.86
N GLN A 360 20.60 20.74 13.65
CA GLN A 360 20.26 22.12 13.27
C GLN A 360 18.75 22.37 13.26
N ILE A 361 17.96 21.40 12.77
CA ILE A 361 16.49 21.51 12.77
C ILE A 361 15.94 21.39 14.19
N LEU A 362 16.40 20.41 14.98
CA LEU A 362 15.95 20.17 16.34
C LEU A 362 16.30 21.32 17.30
N SER A 363 17.43 21.98 17.09
CA SER A 363 17.83 23.17 17.87
C SER A 363 17.16 24.47 17.41
N GLY A 364 16.44 24.45 16.29
CA GLY A 364 15.85 25.64 15.68
C GLY A 364 16.87 26.55 14.97
N ALA A 365 18.10 26.09 14.77
CA ALA A 365 19.15 26.84 14.08
C ALA A 365 18.91 26.91 12.55
N SER A 366 18.11 25.99 12.00
CA SER A 366 17.73 25.95 10.61
C SER A 366 16.21 25.96 10.45
N THR A 367 15.70 26.81 9.56
CA THR A 367 14.33 26.74 9.04
C THR A 367 14.29 25.75 7.87
N PHE A 368 13.15 25.11 7.64
CA PHE A 368 13.07 24.09 6.61
C PHE A 368 11.72 24.09 5.89
N TRP A 369 11.68 23.46 4.71
CA TRP A 369 10.48 23.26 3.90
C TRP A 369 10.50 21.85 3.30
N ASP A 370 9.43 21.10 3.56
CA ASP A 370 9.23 19.76 3.01
C ASP A 370 8.35 19.82 1.76
N LEU A 371 8.96 19.62 0.61
CA LEU A 371 8.29 19.72 -0.69
C LEU A 371 7.26 18.60 -0.86
N GLY A 372 7.55 17.37 -0.43
CA GLY A 372 6.65 16.23 -0.54
C GLY A 372 5.39 16.40 0.28
N GLN A 373 5.51 16.92 1.50
CA GLN A 373 4.35 17.20 2.36
C GLN A 373 3.53 18.38 1.84
N ALA A 374 4.17 19.40 1.28
CA ALA A 374 3.50 20.54 0.68
C ALA A 374 2.69 20.14 -0.56
N ASP A 375 3.25 19.36 -1.48
CA ASP A 375 2.54 18.85 -2.66
C ASP A 375 1.40 17.93 -2.27
N PHE A 376 1.60 17.04 -1.27
CA PHE A 376 0.53 16.19 -0.78
C PHE A 376 -0.65 17.00 -0.23
N LEU A 377 -0.40 18.08 0.49
CA LEU A 377 -1.47 18.96 0.99
C LEU A 377 -2.21 19.67 -0.14
N LEU A 378 -1.50 20.10 -1.16
CA LEU A 378 -2.09 20.75 -2.33
C LEU A 378 -2.92 19.78 -3.17
N ASN A 379 -2.51 18.50 -3.25
CA ASN A 379 -3.24 17.45 -3.96
C ASN A 379 -3.13 16.06 -3.29
N PRO A 380 -3.90 15.79 -2.23
CA PRO A 380 -3.79 14.55 -1.43
C PRO A 380 -4.30 13.28 -2.14
N LEU A 381 -4.78 13.36 -3.37
CA LEU A 381 -5.14 12.20 -4.19
C LEU A 381 -4.06 11.83 -5.20
N GLU A 382 -3.01 12.62 -5.31
CA GLU A 382 -1.85 12.32 -6.15
C GLU A 382 -0.83 11.51 -5.34
N HIS A 383 -0.68 10.24 -5.70
CA HIS A 383 0.15 9.32 -4.91
C HIS A 383 1.62 9.27 -5.33
N ASN A 384 2.01 9.98 -6.40
CA ASN A 384 3.39 10.03 -6.89
C ASN A 384 3.72 11.49 -7.29
N PRO A 385 4.11 12.34 -6.35
CA PRO A 385 4.64 13.66 -6.69
C PRO A 385 5.92 13.49 -7.54
N ASP A 386 6.07 14.36 -8.51
CA ASP A 386 7.28 14.38 -9.34
C ASP A 386 8.43 15.02 -8.54
N HIS A 387 9.33 14.18 -8.05
CA HIS A 387 10.52 14.62 -7.31
C HIS A 387 11.69 15.01 -8.24
N SER A 388 11.48 15.06 -9.56
CA SER A 388 12.50 15.48 -10.53
C SER A 388 12.57 17.00 -10.72
N GLU A 389 11.56 17.74 -10.24
CA GLU A 389 11.58 19.21 -10.27
C GLU A 389 12.68 19.75 -9.33
N ASP A 390 13.41 20.76 -9.80
CA ASP A 390 14.38 21.45 -8.97
C ASP A 390 13.75 21.98 -7.67
N PRO A 391 14.35 21.73 -6.49
CA PRO A 391 13.77 22.10 -5.21
C PRO A 391 13.41 23.58 -5.07
N ALA A 392 14.20 24.51 -5.65
CA ALA A 392 13.89 25.94 -5.58
C ALA A 392 12.67 26.29 -6.44
N SER A 393 12.55 25.69 -7.62
CA SER A 393 11.40 25.85 -8.51
C SER A 393 10.12 25.27 -7.90
N ALA A 394 10.21 24.08 -7.31
CA ALA A 394 9.11 23.44 -6.58
C ALA A 394 8.63 24.29 -5.40
N TYR A 395 9.57 24.81 -4.61
CA TYR A 395 9.26 25.72 -3.50
C TYR A 395 8.52 26.97 -3.99
N ALA A 396 9.02 27.64 -5.05
CA ALA A 396 8.39 28.83 -5.59
C ALA A 396 6.95 28.53 -6.09
N ARG A 397 6.76 27.44 -6.82
CA ARG A 397 5.47 26.94 -7.29
C ARG A 397 4.49 26.66 -6.14
N GLN A 398 4.95 25.94 -5.11
CA GLN A 398 4.15 25.61 -3.94
C GLN A 398 3.74 26.85 -3.15
N ARG A 399 4.66 27.78 -2.94
CA ARG A 399 4.37 29.08 -2.31
C ARG A 399 3.28 29.85 -3.06
N GLN A 400 3.38 29.89 -4.39
CA GLN A 400 2.37 30.54 -5.23
C GLN A 400 1.01 29.85 -5.13
N ASN A 401 0.98 28.51 -5.11
CA ASN A 401 -0.25 27.76 -4.95
C ASN A 401 -0.91 28.00 -3.59
N PHE A 402 -0.14 28.06 -2.51
CA PHE A 402 -0.65 28.35 -1.16
C PHE A 402 -1.24 29.75 -1.00
N ILE A 403 -0.86 30.74 -1.82
CA ILE A 403 -1.46 32.08 -1.80
C ILE A 403 -2.99 32.01 -1.96
N ASN A 404 -3.47 31.09 -2.79
CA ASN A 404 -4.89 30.89 -3.03
C ASN A 404 -5.60 30.10 -1.91
N PHE A 405 -4.85 29.52 -0.94
CA PHE A 405 -5.34 28.62 0.09
C PHE A 405 -4.76 28.94 1.47
N SER A 406 -4.99 30.15 1.96
CA SER A 406 -4.38 30.63 3.22
C SER A 406 -4.56 29.72 4.43
N LYS A 407 -5.75 29.12 4.61
CA LYS A 407 -6.00 28.15 5.68
C LYS A 407 -5.18 26.86 5.49
N LEU A 408 -5.06 26.38 4.26
CA LEU A 408 -4.25 25.19 3.97
C LEU A 408 -2.76 25.47 4.21
N TYR A 409 -2.31 26.68 3.90
CA TYR A 409 -0.97 27.13 4.26
C TYR A 409 -0.73 27.13 5.77
N GLN A 410 -1.71 27.59 6.57
CA GLN A 410 -1.63 27.50 8.04
C GLN A 410 -1.54 26.05 8.52
N VAL A 411 -2.35 25.15 7.96
CA VAL A 411 -2.25 23.71 8.27
C VAL A 411 -0.86 23.18 7.98
N TYR A 412 -0.27 23.58 6.86
CA TYR A 412 1.10 23.18 6.52
C TYR A 412 2.13 23.72 7.51
N THR A 413 2.12 25.03 7.77
CA THR A 413 3.17 25.70 8.56
C THR A 413 3.00 25.55 10.06
N GLU A 414 1.77 25.36 10.55
CA GLU A 414 1.49 25.28 11.99
C GLU A 414 1.31 23.85 12.50
N LEU A 415 1.00 22.88 11.61
CA LEU A 415 0.77 21.48 12.01
C LEU A 415 1.72 20.51 11.32
N ASP A 416 1.68 20.40 9.98
CA ASP A 416 2.35 19.32 9.28
C ASP A 416 3.87 19.48 9.25
N LEU A 417 4.35 20.67 8.96
CA LEU A 417 5.79 20.97 8.91
C LEU A 417 6.46 20.84 10.31
N PRO A 418 5.98 21.49 11.38
CA PRO A 418 6.61 21.36 12.69
C PRO A 418 6.46 19.98 13.33
N LEU A 419 5.56 19.12 12.81
CA LEU A 419 5.44 17.74 13.28
C LEU A 419 6.59 16.84 12.79
N ILE A 420 7.26 17.16 11.68
CA ILE A 420 8.35 16.36 11.10
C ILE A 420 9.46 16.04 12.14
N PRO A 421 10.06 17.02 12.85
CA PRO A 421 11.06 16.72 13.87
C PRO A 421 10.51 15.92 15.06
N VAL A 422 9.24 16.06 15.42
CA VAL A 422 8.63 15.24 16.47
C VAL A 422 8.54 13.77 16.03
N LEU A 423 8.07 13.52 14.79
CA LEU A 423 8.01 12.16 14.23
C LEU A 423 9.40 11.54 14.10
N TYR A 424 10.41 12.31 13.67
CA TYR A 424 11.80 11.87 13.66
C TYR A 424 12.28 11.40 15.03
N GLN A 425 12.00 12.18 16.09
CA GLN A 425 12.38 11.80 17.46
C GLN A 425 11.65 10.55 17.94
N MET A 426 10.37 10.38 17.61
CA MET A 426 9.59 9.17 17.90
C MET A 426 10.20 7.94 17.21
N GLU A 427 10.54 8.07 15.93
CA GLU A 427 11.17 7.01 15.15
C GLU A 427 12.56 6.64 15.69
N GLN A 428 13.37 7.63 16.05
CA GLN A 428 14.69 7.41 16.68
C GLN A 428 14.58 6.70 18.04
N LYS A 429 13.57 7.04 18.83
CA LYS A 429 13.35 6.43 20.14
C LYS A 429 12.84 5.00 20.02
N GLY A 430 11.85 4.74 19.15
CA GLY A 430 11.21 3.44 18.98
C GLY A 430 10.55 2.88 20.25
N MET A 431 9.97 1.68 20.13
CA MET A 431 9.34 0.95 21.25
C MET A 431 10.14 -0.27 21.66
N LEU A 432 10.40 -0.42 22.97
CA LEU A 432 11.11 -1.58 23.52
C LEU A 432 10.20 -2.82 23.49
N ILE A 433 10.76 -3.99 23.10
CA ILE A 433 10.06 -5.26 23.14
C ILE A 433 10.75 -6.28 24.07
N ASP A 434 9.96 -7.21 24.58
CA ASP A 434 10.44 -8.40 25.28
C ASP A 434 10.55 -9.57 24.29
N ARG A 435 11.77 -9.85 23.78
CA ARG A 435 12.00 -10.95 22.83
C ARG A 435 11.69 -12.32 23.43
N ALA A 436 11.90 -12.52 24.73
CA ALA A 436 11.63 -13.78 25.39
C ALA A 436 10.11 -14.06 25.44
N TYR A 437 9.34 -13.03 25.76
CA TYR A 437 7.89 -13.07 25.70
C TYR A 437 7.37 -13.38 24.28
N PHE A 438 7.87 -12.68 23.27
CA PHE A 438 7.47 -12.95 21.87
C PHE A 438 7.84 -14.37 21.43
N LYS A 439 9.00 -14.89 21.83
CA LYS A 439 9.39 -16.27 21.52
C LYS A 439 8.44 -17.31 22.14
N THR A 440 8.03 -17.08 23.39
CA THR A 440 7.02 -17.92 24.05
C THR A 440 5.69 -17.85 23.33
N LEU A 441 5.24 -16.63 23.01
CA LEU A 441 3.99 -16.39 22.28
C LEU A 441 3.99 -17.06 20.91
N GLU A 442 5.10 -17.01 20.19
CA GLU A 442 5.28 -17.67 18.90
C GLU A 442 5.12 -19.18 19.00
N GLN A 443 5.74 -19.80 20.01
CA GLN A 443 5.62 -21.25 20.25
C GLN A 443 4.18 -21.68 20.55
N GLU A 444 3.48 -20.91 21.38
CA GLU A 444 2.07 -21.14 21.70
C GLU A 444 1.19 -21.04 20.46
N TYR A 445 1.27 -19.93 19.71
CA TYR A 445 0.46 -19.73 18.51
C TYR A 445 0.78 -20.72 17.40
N ALA A 446 2.06 -21.06 17.19
CA ALA A 446 2.45 -22.07 16.21
C ALA A 446 1.85 -23.46 16.55
N LYS A 447 1.81 -23.83 17.83
CA LYS A 447 1.18 -25.08 18.30
C LYS A 447 -0.34 -25.05 18.06
N GLU A 448 -1.01 -23.95 18.40
CA GLU A 448 -2.45 -23.79 18.22
C GLU A 448 -2.83 -23.80 16.73
N VAL A 449 -2.10 -23.06 15.90
CA VAL A 449 -2.31 -23.03 14.44
C VAL A 449 -2.13 -24.43 13.84
N ALA A 450 -1.08 -25.17 14.23
CA ALA A 450 -0.86 -26.54 13.76
C ALA A 450 -1.93 -27.53 14.25
N ALA A 451 -2.51 -27.32 15.43
CA ALA A 451 -3.62 -28.13 15.91
C ALA A 451 -4.89 -27.86 15.12
N LEU A 452 -5.25 -26.58 14.90
CA LEU A 452 -6.40 -26.18 14.10
C LEU A 452 -6.28 -26.66 12.65
N GLU A 453 -5.10 -26.59 12.06
CA GLU A 453 -4.85 -27.10 10.70
C GLU A 453 -5.17 -28.60 10.60
N ARG A 454 -4.72 -29.40 11.56
CA ARG A 454 -5.02 -30.83 11.60
C ARG A 454 -6.52 -31.08 11.76
N GLU A 455 -7.18 -30.42 12.71
CA GLU A 455 -8.62 -30.55 12.92
C GLU A 455 -9.42 -30.19 11.67
N ILE A 456 -9.02 -29.12 10.94
CA ILE A 456 -9.69 -28.70 9.71
C ILE A 456 -9.49 -29.75 8.61
N ILE A 457 -8.29 -30.32 8.47
CA ILE A 457 -8.00 -31.36 7.48
C ILE A 457 -8.80 -32.64 7.80
N ASP A 458 -8.87 -33.02 9.07
CA ASP A 458 -9.65 -34.18 9.51
C ASP A 458 -11.15 -34.00 9.22
N LEU A 459 -11.70 -32.81 9.52
CA LEU A 459 -13.10 -32.47 9.21
C LEU A 459 -13.39 -32.37 7.72
N ALA A 460 -12.41 -31.97 6.92
CA ALA A 460 -12.53 -31.90 5.46
C ALA A 460 -12.44 -33.28 4.78
N GLY A 461 -11.81 -34.26 5.43
CA GLY A 461 -11.55 -35.58 4.88
C GLY A 461 -10.51 -35.61 3.73
N VAL A 462 -9.91 -34.47 3.41
CA VAL A 462 -8.91 -34.29 2.35
C VAL A 462 -7.84 -33.29 2.77
N SER A 463 -6.60 -33.50 2.33
CA SER A 463 -5.52 -32.56 2.55
C SER A 463 -5.54 -31.45 1.50
N PHE A 464 -5.47 -30.20 1.93
CA PHE A 464 -5.46 -29.03 1.07
C PHE A 464 -4.73 -27.85 1.73
N ASN A 465 -4.42 -26.81 0.96
CA ASN A 465 -3.81 -25.59 1.48
C ASN A 465 -4.88 -24.62 2.00
N LEU A 466 -4.98 -24.48 3.33
CA LEU A 466 -5.95 -23.57 3.98
C LEU A 466 -5.76 -22.10 3.60
N ASN A 467 -4.54 -21.72 3.20
CA ASN A 467 -4.22 -20.36 2.76
C ASN A 467 -4.56 -20.11 1.28
N SER A 468 -5.03 -21.14 0.54
CA SER A 468 -5.52 -21.01 -0.83
C SER A 468 -7.04 -20.81 -0.84
N PRO A 469 -7.56 -19.60 -1.21
CA PRO A 469 -8.99 -19.37 -1.28
C PRO A 469 -9.73 -20.28 -2.27
N SER A 470 -9.08 -20.72 -3.35
CA SER A 470 -9.68 -21.62 -4.34
C SER A 470 -9.82 -23.02 -3.76
N GLN A 471 -8.75 -23.60 -3.23
CA GLN A 471 -8.80 -24.95 -2.63
C GLN A 471 -9.79 -25.00 -1.46
N LEU A 472 -9.82 -23.97 -0.64
CA LEU A 472 -10.82 -23.88 0.43
C LEU A 472 -12.25 -23.79 -0.11
N SER A 473 -12.47 -23.04 -1.20
CA SER A 473 -13.78 -22.99 -1.88
C SER A 473 -14.19 -24.37 -2.39
N ASP A 474 -13.27 -25.10 -3.02
CA ASP A 474 -13.52 -26.45 -3.54
C ASP A 474 -13.86 -27.44 -2.42
N VAL A 475 -13.15 -27.36 -1.30
CA VAL A 475 -13.46 -28.20 -0.11
C VAL A 475 -14.82 -27.86 0.48
N LEU A 476 -15.13 -26.59 0.71
CA LEU A 476 -16.38 -26.21 1.36
C LEU A 476 -17.61 -26.48 0.48
N PHE A 477 -17.54 -26.16 -0.80
CA PHE A 477 -18.70 -26.21 -1.68
C PHE A 477 -18.70 -27.45 -2.60
N GLY A 478 -17.53 -27.99 -2.94
CA GLY A 478 -17.40 -29.21 -3.74
C GLY A 478 -17.45 -30.48 -2.90
N ASN A 479 -16.60 -30.62 -1.88
CA ASN A 479 -16.49 -31.84 -1.08
C ASN A 479 -17.53 -31.90 0.04
N LEU A 480 -17.66 -30.83 0.82
CA LEU A 480 -18.60 -30.78 1.96
C LEU A 480 -20.01 -30.34 1.57
N HIS A 481 -20.23 -29.96 0.30
CA HIS A 481 -21.52 -29.56 -0.25
C HIS A 481 -22.28 -28.50 0.57
N LEU A 482 -21.56 -27.55 1.16
CA LEU A 482 -22.19 -26.49 1.94
C LEU A 482 -23.07 -25.59 1.06
N PRO A 483 -24.16 -25.00 1.59
CA PRO A 483 -25.09 -24.20 0.79
C PRO A 483 -24.41 -22.98 0.20
N THR A 484 -24.62 -22.76 -1.09
CA THR A 484 -24.06 -21.63 -1.86
C THR A 484 -25.03 -20.44 -1.97
N GLN A 485 -26.28 -20.60 -1.48
CA GLN A 485 -27.29 -19.55 -1.53
C GLN A 485 -26.86 -18.31 -0.71
N GLY A 486 -26.84 -17.15 -1.34
CA GLY A 486 -26.41 -15.91 -0.70
C GLY A 486 -24.89 -15.74 -0.51
N ILE A 487 -24.09 -16.68 -1.01
CA ILE A 487 -22.62 -16.58 -1.02
C ILE A 487 -22.17 -15.88 -2.31
N LYS A 488 -21.29 -14.90 -2.18
CA LYS A 488 -20.74 -14.15 -3.32
C LYS A 488 -19.90 -15.07 -4.22
N LYS A 489 -20.25 -15.15 -5.51
CA LYS A 489 -19.45 -15.84 -6.51
C LYS A 489 -18.34 -14.92 -7.04
N THR A 490 -17.15 -15.44 -7.21
CA THR A 490 -15.97 -14.78 -7.78
C THR A 490 -15.53 -15.51 -9.04
N THR A 491 -14.58 -14.96 -9.77
CA THR A 491 -13.99 -15.62 -10.95
C THR A 491 -13.26 -16.94 -10.63
N ARG A 492 -12.92 -17.17 -9.35
CA ARG A 492 -12.19 -18.35 -8.86
C ARG A 492 -13.05 -19.27 -7.98
N GLY A 493 -14.36 -19.25 -8.11
CA GLY A 493 -15.28 -20.02 -7.26
C GLY A 493 -16.06 -19.15 -6.29
N TYR A 494 -16.66 -19.76 -5.26
CA TYR A 494 -17.36 -19.02 -4.22
C TYR A 494 -16.39 -18.35 -3.25
N SER A 495 -16.75 -17.15 -2.79
CA SER A 495 -15.92 -16.39 -1.86
C SER A 495 -15.85 -17.06 -0.49
N THR A 496 -14.65 -17.25 0.02
CA THR A 496 -14.37 -17.72 1.39
C THR A 496 -13.94 -16.56 2.31
N GLY A 497 -14.33 -15.31 1.99
CA GLY A 497 -14.07 -14.15 2.84
C GLY A 497 -14.83 -14.22 4.17
N ALA A 498 -14.37 -13.49 5.20
CA ALA A 498 -14.93 -13.56 6.55
C ALA A 498 -16.47 -13.44 6.59
N LYS A 499 -17.05 -12.44 5.86
CA LYS A 499 -18.51 -12.25 5.79
C LYS A 499 -19.27 -13.44 5.21
N GLU A 500 -18.65 -14.15 4.27
CA GLU A 500 -19.28 -15.32 3.64
C GLU A 500 -19.14 -16.54 4.54
N LEU A 501 -18.00 -16.71 5.21
CA LEU A 501 -17.81 -17.76 6.22
C LEU A 501 -18.77 -17.58 7.41
N ASP A 502 -19.00 -16.34 7.87
CA ASP A 502 -19.95 -16.08 8.96
C ASP A 502 -21.37 -16.59 8.66
N LYS A 503 -21.81 -16.51 7.41
CA LYS A 503 -23.10 -17.06 6.97
C LYS A 503 -23.14 -18.59 7.02
N LEU A 504 -21.99 -19.24 6.89
CA LEU A 504 -21.87 -20.69 6.86
C LEU A 504 -21.66 -21.33 8.25
N LYS A 505 -21.41 -20.52 9.30
CA LYS A 505 -21.24 -21.00 10.68
C LYS A 505 -22.31 -22.00 11.16
N PRO A 506 -23.63 -21.80 10.87
CA PRO A 506 -24.64 -22.72 11.31
C PRO A 506 -24.66 -24.08 10.59
N HIS A 507 -23.93 -24.20 9.47
CA HIS A 507 -24.02 -25.35 8.57
C HIS A 507 -22.96 -26.43 8.79
N HIS A 508 -21.77 -26.06 9.32
CA HIS A 508 -20.70 -27.03 9.60
C HIS A 508 -19.69 -26.47 10.59
N GLU A 509 -19.22 -27.30 11.53
CA GLU A 509 -18.24 -26.92 12.56
C GLU A 509 -16.87 -26.50 11.98
N ILE A 510 -16.49 -27.03 10.83
CA ILE A 510 -15.25 -26.66 10.11
C ILE A 510 -15.13 -25.14 9.92
N ILE A 511 -16.25 -24.43 9.75
CA ILE A 511 -16.27 -22.99 9.48
C ILE A 511 -15.74 -22.21 10.68
N ALA A 512 -16.14 -22.56 11.90
CA ALA A 512 -15.64 -21.91 13.10
C ALA A 512 -14.12 -22.12 13.24
N LYS A 513 -13.65 -23.33 12.97
CA LYS A 513 -12.22 -23.68 13.00
C LYS A 513 -11.41 -22.92 11.94
N ILE A 514 -11.93 -22.78 10.72
CA ILE A 514 -11.29 -22.01 9.65
C ILE A 514 -11.17 -20.53 10.04
N ILE A 515 -12.18 -19.94 10.64
CA ILE A 515 -12.16 -18.54 11.07
C ILE A 515 -11.08 -18.37 12.15
N GLU A 516 -11.09 -19.22 13.18
CA GLU A 516 -10.10 -19.20 14.26
C GLU A 516 -8.66 -19.41 13.74
N TYR A 517 -8.45 -20.39 12.85
CA TYR A 517 -7.17 -20.62 12.18
C TYR A 517 -6.66 -19.38 11.48
N ARG A 518 -7.53 -18.74 10.67
CA ARG A 518 -7.14 -17.54 9.90
C ARG A 518 -6.78 -16.36 10.80
N GLU A 519 -7.51 -16.16 11.88
CA GLU A 519 -7.22 -15.11 12.86
C GLU A 519 -5.86 -15.34 13.51
N LYS A 520 -5.63 -16.55 14.06
CA LYS A 520 -4.37 -16.90 14.72
C LYS A 520 -3.18 -16.92 13.77
N ALA A 521 -3.33 -17.52 12.58
CA ALA A 521 -2.28 -17.56 11.56
C ALA A 521 -1.90 -16.15 11.06
N LYS A 522 -2.89 -15.26 10.90
CA LYS A 522 -2.63 -13.86 10.55
C LYS A 522 -1.82 -13.15 11.64
N LEU A 523 -2.18 -13.31 12.90
CA LEU A 523 -1.46 -12.68 14.02
C LEU A 523 -0.03 -13.22 14.14
N LEU A 524 0.14 -14.54 14.03
CA LEU A 524 1.43 -15.20 14.04
C LEU A 524 2.34 -14.66 12.93
N ASN A 525 1.87 -14.69 11.68
CA ASN A 525 2.66 -14.36 10.51
C ASN A 525 2.86 -12.85 10.29
N THR A 526 1.94 -12.00 10.79
CA THR A 526 2.02 -10.55 10.57
C THR A 526 2.74 -9.83 11.69
N TYR A 527 2.63 -10.31 12.93
CA TYR A 527 3.14 -9.60 14.10
C TYR A 527 4.09 -10.47 14.94
N ILE A 528 3.64 -11.66 15.42
CA ILE A 528 4.34 -12.39 16.48
C ILE A 528 5.73 -12.84 16.01
N THR A 529 5.82 -13.48 14.84
CA THR A 529 7.10 -13.95 14.27
C THR A 529 7.97 -12.81 13.72
N PRO A 530 7.43 -11.82 12.94
CA PRO A 530 8.29 -10.79 12.34
C PRO A 530 8.79 -9.73 13.32
N LEU A 531 7.98 -9.29 14.30
CA LEU A 531 8.32 -8.16 15.16
C LEU A 531 9.67 -8.32 15.88
N PRO A 532 9.99 -9.47 16.50
CA PRO A 532 11.31 -9.64 17.14
C PRO A 532 12.49 -9.53 16.18
N THR A 533 12.29 -9.87 14.90
CA THR A 533 13.37 -9.82 13.89
C THR A 533 13.67 -8.38 13.42
N LEU A 534 12.70 -7.47 13.59
CA LEU A 534 12.81 -6.06 13.22
C LEU A 534 13.38 -5.18 14.34
N ALA A 535 13.54 -5.71 15.55
CA ALA A 535 14.09 -4.96 16.67
C ALA A 535 15.61 -4.77 16.52
N ASP A 536 16.08 -3.58 16.86
CA ASP A 536 17.49 -3.21 16.86
C ASP A 536 18.31 -3.96 17.95
N LYS A 537 19.59 -3.62 18.07
CA LYS A 537 20.49 -4.17 19.10
C LYS A 537 20.09 -3.84 20.55
N ASN A 538 19.23 -2.87 20.76
CA ASN A 538 18.69 -2.46 22.06
C ASN A 538 17.26 -2.97 22.27
N ASP A 539 16.81 -3.94 21.47
CA ASP A 539 15.47 -4.52 21.47
C ASP A 539 14.36 -3.50 21.21
N ARG A 540 14.65 -2.41 20.44
CA ARG A 540 13.63 -1.44 20.06
C ARG A 540 13.18 -1.59 18.62
N ILE A 541 11.88 -1.47 18.39
CA ILE A 541 11.25 -1.44 17.08
C ILE A 541 11.03 0.01 16.68
N HIS A 542 11.52 0.36 15.50
CA HIS A 542 11.41 1.69 14.89
C HIS A 542 10.43 1.64 13.73
N THR A 543 9.19 2.04 13.98
CA THR A 543 8.21 2.21 12.90
C THR A 543 8.46 3.53 12.18
N THR A 544 8.12 3.59 10.90
CA THR A 544 8.15 4.85 10.13
C THR A 544 6.75 5.47 10.12
N PHE A 545 6.61 6.70 10.62
CA PHE A 545 5.38 7.47 10.53
C PHE A 545 5.33 8.27 9.23
N THR A 546 4.21 8.24 8.53
CA THR A 546 4.01 9.01 7.29
C THR A 546 2.81 9.95 7.42
N GLN A 547 2.97 11.18 6.92
CA GLN A 547 1.94 12.22 6.90
C GLN A 547 1.24 12.36 5.55
N ASN A 548 1.82 11.78 4.49
CA ASN A 548 1.46 11.98 3.10
C ASN A 548 0.84 10.72 2.45
N VAL A 549 0.11 9.93 3.21
CA VAL A 549 -0.56 8.70 2.72
C VAL A 549 -2.07 8.81 2.78
N THR A 550 -2.60 9.30 3.91
CA THR A 550 -4.05 9.36 4.11
C THR A 550 -4.61 10.73 3.70
N ALA A 551 -5.56 10.75 2.77
CA ALA A 551 -6.18 12.01 2.32
C ALA A 551 -6.96 12.76 3.42
N THR A 552 -7.18 12.16 4.59
CA THR A 552 -7.76 12.80 5.78
C THR A 552 -6.71 13.52 6.63
N GLY A 553 -5.41 13.29 6.38
CA GLY A 553 -4.32 13.84 7.20
C GLY A 553 -3.96 13.02 8.42
N ARG A 554 -4.65 11.89 8.69
CA ARG A 554 -4.22 10.94 9.74
C ARG A 554 -2.82 10.42 9.44
N LEU A 555 -2.01 10.20 10.47
CA LEU A 555 -0.73 9.52 10.34
C LEU A 555 -0.94 8.07 9.93
N SER A 556 0.01 7.53 9.19
CA SER A 556 0.12 6.10 8.93
C SER A 556 1.45 5.60 9.45
N SER A 557 1.50 4.35 9.88
CA SER A 557 2.70 3.68 10.37
C SER A 557 3.06 2.54 9.40
N LYS A 558 4.34 2.38 9.09
CA LYS A 558 4.84 1.31 8.21
C LYS A 558 6.20 0.81 8.68
N ASP A 559 6.56 -0.36 8.22
CA ASP A 559 7.88 -0.99 8.36
C ASP A 559 8.37 -1.11 9.82
N PRO A 560 7.58 -1.67 10.79
CA PRO A 560 6.28 -2.33 10.69
C PRO A 560 5.08 -1.41 10.99
N ASN A 561 3.87 -1.77 10.50
CA ASN A 561 2.66 -1.04 10.86
C ASN A 561 2.16 -1.44 12.26
N LEU A 562 2.52 -0.66 13.27
CA LEU A 562 2.12 -0.90 14.66
C LEU A 562 0.70 -0.39 14.98
N GLN A 563 0.16 0.55 14.18
CA GLN A 563 -1.20 1.08 14.37
C GLN A 563 -2.30 0.05 14.04
N ASN A 564 -1.96 -1.02 13.30
CA ASN A 564 -2.90 -2.07 12.93
C ASN A 564 -2.92 -3.27 13.88
N ILE A 565 -2.15 -3.28 14.95
CA ILE A 565 -2.22 -4.31 16.00
C ILE A 565 -3.60 -4.20 16.67
N PRO A 566 -4.42 -5.29 16.75
CA PRO A 566 -5.78 -5.20 17.26
C PRO A 566 -5.84 -4.63 18.67
N VAL A 567 -6.75 -3.67 18.90
CA VAL A 567 -6.90 -3.02 20.21
C VAL A 567 -7.93 -3.73 21.09
N ARG A 568 -8.99 -4.28 20.50
CA ARG A 568 -10.18 -4.75 21.23
C ARG A 568 -10.24 -6.24 21.51
N THR A 569 -9.29 -7.02 20.96
CA THR A 569 -9.26 -8.48 21.15
C THR A 569 -8.24 -8.88 22.22
N GLU A 570 -8.47 -9.96 22.91
CA GLU A 570 -7.51 -10.51 23.89
C GLU A 570 -6.20 -10.90 23.22
N GLU A 571 -6.26 -11.43 22.00
CA GLU A 571 -5.06 -11.76 21.21
C GLU A 571 -4.23 -10.50 20.89
N GLY A 572 -4.89 -9.42 20.49
CA GLY A 572 -4.21 -8.14 20.26
C GLY A 572 -3.61 -7.56 21.54
N LYS A 573 -4.29 -7.73 22.68
CA LYS A 573 -3.75 -7.38 24.01
C LYS A 573 -2.51 -8.18 24.34
N ARG A 574 -2.51 -9.51 24.08
CA ARG A 574 -1.33 -10.37 24.24
C ARG A 574 -0.14 -9.87 23.42
N ILE A 575 -0.33 -9.52 22.14
CA ILE A 575 0.75 -8.97 21.31
C ILE A 575 1.28 -7.66 21.89
N ARG A 576 0.38 -6.74 22.31
CA ARG A 576 0.77 -5.46 22.90
C ARG A 576 1.48 -5.61 24.24
N THR A 577 1.22 -6.66 25.01
CA THR A 577 1.94 -6.97 26.25
C THR A 577 3.44 -7.20 26.03
N GLY A 578 3.83 -7.66 24.85
CA GLY A 578 5.24 -7.79 24.46
C GLY A 578 5.98 -6.48 24.22
N PHE A 579 5.29 -5.33 24.14
CA PHE A 579 5.89 -4.00 24.08
C PHE A 579 5.97 -3.44 25.50
N VAL A 580 7.17 -3.28 26.04
CA VAL A 580 7.42 -3.03 27.46
C VAL A 580 8.10 -1.68 27.70
N ALA A 581 7.94 -1.13 28.90
CA ALA A 581 8.78 -0.01 29.35
C ALA A 581 10.13 -0.54 29.82
N PRO A 582 11.23 0.22 29.66
CA PRO A 582 12.50 -0.11 30.30
C PRO A 582 12.39 -0.19 31.83
N ARG A 583 13.34 -0.88 32.47
CA ARG A 583 13.37 -0.97 33.93
C ARG A 583 13.42 0.43 34.58
N GLY A 584 12.53 0.66 35.54
CA GLY A 584 12.37 1.97 36.22
C GLY A 584 11.59 3.02 35.43
N LYS A 585 11.04 2.62 34.28
CA LYS A 585 10.14 3.45 33.45
C LYS A 585 8.75 2.83 33.32
N VAL A 586 7.83 3.66 32.90
CA VAL A 586 6.45 3.26 32.57
C VAL A 586 5.99 3.89 31.25
N LEU A 587 4.94 3.34 30.69
CA LEU A 587 4.22 3.90 29.55
C LEU A 587 2.99 4.63 30.09
N VAL A 588 2.78 5.84 29.62
CA VAL A 588 1.58 6.66 29.88
C VAL A 588 0.85 6.85 28.57
N SER A 589 -0.40 6.38 28.49
CA SER A 589 -1.28 6.56 27.34
C SER A 589 -2.35 7.59 27.68
N ALA A 590 -2.59 8.54 26.78
CA ALA A 590 -3.69 9.49 26.86
C ALA A 590 -4.54 9.38 25.59
N ASP A 591 -5.82 9.04 25.73
CA ASP A 591 -6.76 8.72 24.64
C ASP A 591 -7.99 9.64 24.69
N TYR A 592 -8.42 10.17 23.51
CA TYR A 592 -9.62 10.97 23.43
C TYR A 592 -10.88 10.11 23.48
N SER A 593 -11.79 10.45 24.35
CA SER A 593 -13.09 9.78 24.48
C SER A 593 -14.12 10.32 23.49
N GLN A 594 -14.64 9.45 22.61
CA GLN A 594 -15.69 9.76 21.62
C GLN A 594 -15.35 10.96 20.73
N PHE A 595 -14.11 11.06 20.29
CA PHE A 595 -13.55 12.24 19.63
C PHE A 595 -14.34 12.67 18.39
N GLU A 596 -14.55 11.75 17.44
CA GLU A 596 -15.28 12.05 16.19
C GLU A 596 -16.73 12.52 16.44
N LEU A 597 -17.41 11.96 17.43
CA LEU A 597 -18.79 12.36 17.75
C LEU A 597 -18.85 13.76 18.36
N ARG A 598 -17.87 14.14 19.19
CA ARG A 598 -17.73 15.51 19.70
C ARG A 598 -17.48 16.50 18.57
N LEU A 599 -16.62 16.13 17.61
CA LEU A 599 -16.37 16.97 16.43
C LEU A 599 -17.58 17.07 15.52
N ALA A 600 -18.34 15.98 15.33
CA ALA A 600 -19.60 16.02 14.59
C ALA A 600 -20.61 17.00 15.23
N ALA A 601 -20.72 17.02 16.57
CA ALA A 601 -21.56 17.97 17.27
C ALA A 601 -21.15 19.42 16.99
N VAL A 602 -19.86 19.72 17.09
CA VAL A 602 -19.32 21.09 16.85
C VAL A 602 -19.51 21.50 15.38
N LEU A 603 -19.11 20.64 14.44
CA LEU A 603 -19.17 20.97 13.01
C LEU A 603 -20.59 21.13 12.49
N SER A 604 -21.56 20.46 13.11
CA SER A 604 -22.98 20.60 12.81
C SER A 604 -23.68 21.71 13.64
N ASN A 605 -23.00 22.28 14.62
CA ASN A 605 -23.58 23.22 15.60
C ASN A 605 -24.81 22.63 16.33
N ASP A 606 -24.76 21.31 16.67
CA ASP A 606 -25.77 20.62 17.45
C ASP A 606 -25.60 20.98 18.93
N GLN A 607 -26.26 22.09 19.36
CA GLN A 607 -26.09 22.63 20.69
C GLN A 607 -26.50 21.63 21.79
N ASN A 608 -27.55 20.86 21.56
CA ASN A 608 -28.01 19.86 22.52
C ASN A 608 -26.92 18.78 22.76
N LEU A 609 -26.28 18.33 21.68
CA LEU A 609 -25.22 17.32 21.79
C LEU A 609 -23.95 17.93 22.41
N ILE A 610 -23.63 19.20 22.11
CA ILE A 610 -22.51 19.91 22.74
C ILE A 610 -22.75 20.06 24.26
N ASP A 611 -23.94 20.45 24.68
CA ASP A 611 -24.29 20.59 26.07
C ASP A 611 -24.27 19.25 26.81
N ASP A 612 -24.74 18.18 26.17
CA ASP A 612 -24.68 16.84 26.70
C ASP A 612 -23.24 16.40 27.00
N PHE A 613 -22.31 16.66 26.05
CA PHE A 613 -20.89 16.37 26.24
C PHE A 613 -20.24 17.22 27.32
N ASN A 614 -20.63 18.49 27.42
CA ASN A 614 -20.09 19.40 28.42
C ASN A 614 -20.56 19.04 29.84
N GLN A 615 -21.71 18.35 29.96
CA GLN A 615 -22.25 17.81 31.21
C GLN A 615 -21.83 16.37 31.52
N ASP A 616 -20.94 15.79 30.72
CA ASP A 616 -20.45 14.40 30.87
C ASP A 616 -21.56 13.34 30.84
N LEU A 617 -22.67 13.57 30.12
CA LEU A 617 -23.77 12.61 30.02
C LEU A 617 -23.38 11.37 29.15
N ASP A 618 -23.96 10.20 29.46
CA ASP A 618 -23.83 9.02 28.59
C ASP A 618 -24.66 9.21 27.32
N ILE A 619 -24.01 9.72 26.28
CA ILE A 619 -24.62 10.05 24.99
C ILE A 619 -25.29 8.83 24.36
N HIS A 620 -24.73 7.62 24.53
CA HIS A 620 -25.33 6.41 23.95
C HIS A 620 -26.63 6.02 24.64
N THR A 621 -26.68 6.11 25.96
CA THR A 621 -27.91 5.87 26.71
C THR A 621 -28.95 6.95 26.44
N LYS A 622 -28.57 8.22 26.43
CA LYS A 622 -29.46 9.34 26.08
C LYS A 622 -30.02 9.21 24.68
N THR A 623 -29.16 8.96 23.66
CA THR A 623 -29.62 8.75 22.29
C THR A 623 -30.60 7.56 22.20
N ALA A 624 -30.35 6.46 22.95
CA ALA A 624 -31.24 5.32 22.99
C ALA A 624 -32.61 5.70 23.58
N ALA A 625 -32.63 6.39 24.72
CA ALA A 625 -33.86 6.83 25.38
C ALA A 625 -34.71 7.68 24.42
N GLU A 626 -34.10 8.65 23.79
CA GLU A 626 -34.76 9.58 22.87
C GLU A 626 -35.24 8.92 21.57
N ALA A 627 -34.39 8.09 20.93
CA ALA A 627 -34.72 7.46 19.67
C ALA A 627 -35.70 6.28 19.76
N PHE A 628 -35.73 5.59 20.90
CA PHE A 628 -36.73 4.54 21.19
C PHE A 628 -37.92 5.02 21.97
N HIS A 629 -37.95 6.32 22.41
CA HIS A 629 -39.00 6.92 23.23
C HIS A 629 -39.24 6.16 24.53
N VAL A 630 -38.16 5.81 25.24
CA VAL A 630 -38.22 5.16 26.56
C VAL A 630 -37.51 6.01 27.63
N PRO A 631 -37.90 5.93 28.90
CA PRO A 631 -37.19 6.56 29.98
C PRO A 631 -35.71 6.10 30.02
N ILE A 632 -34.81 6.99 30.43
CA ILE A 632 -33.36 6.75 30.42
C ILE A 632 -32.95 5.57 31.31
N ASP A 633 -33.63 5.34 32.41
CA ASP A 633 -33.46 4.23 33.35
C ASP A 633 -34.02 2.88 32.85
N GLN A 634 -34.83 2.91 31.77
CA GLN A 634 -35.42 1.74 31.14
C GLN A 634 -34.70 1.35 29.84
N VAL A 635 -33.64 2.05 29.47
CA VAL A 635 -32.84 1.73 28.29
C VAL A 635 -32.18 0.35 28.43
N THR A 636 -32.53 -0.56 27.55
CA THR A 636 -31.94 -1.90 27.53
C THR A 636 -30.51 -1.89 26.95
N LYS A 637 -29.71 -2.91 27.30
CA LYS A 637 -28.36 -3.10 26.73
C LYS A 637 -28.39 -3.19 25.21
N SER A 638 -29.45 -3.77 24.62
CA SER A 638 -29.61 -3.86 23.17
C SER A 638 -29.86 -2.48 22.54
N GLN A 639 -30.75 -1.66 23.12
CA GLN A 639 -31.04 -0.31 22.67
C GLN A 639 -29.81 0.59 22.77
N ARG A 640 -29.07 0.54 23.89
CA ARG A 640 -27.81 1.27 24.05
C ARG A 640 -26.75 0.83 23.01
N ARG A 641 -26.68 -0.48 22.70
CA ARG A 641 -25.79 -0.98 21.64
C ARG A 641 -26.18 -0.46 20.25
N ALA A 642 -27.47 -0.41 19.93
CA ALA A 642 -27.98 0.19 18.70
C ALA A 642 -27.64 1.68 18.60
N ALA A 643 -27.86 2.45 19.68
CA ALA A 643 -27.50 3.85 19.76
C ALA A 643 -25.97 4.06 19.63
N LYS A 644 -25.16 3.21 20.23
CA LYS A 644 -23.70 3.23 20.02
C LYS A 644 -23.34 2.98 18.56
N ALA A 645 -23.96 2.00 17.92
CA ALA A 645 -23.70 1.66 16.52
C ALA A 645 -24.08 2.81 15.57
N ILE A 646 -25.22 3.50 15.79
CA ILE A 646 -25.64 4.63 14.97
C ILE A 646 -24.78 5.86 15.21
N ASN A 647 -24.46 6.20 16.47
CA ASN A 647 -23.65 7.36 16.82
C ASN A 647 -22.27 7.34 16.17
N PHE A 648 -21.66 6.15 16.06
CA PHE A 648 -20.42 5.98 15.31
C PHE A 648 -20.67 5.84 13.80
N GLY A 649 -21.68 5.07 13.42
CA GLY A 649 -21.93 4.74 12.01
C GLY A 649 -22.43 5.91 11.16
N ILE A 650 -23.12 6.89 11.79
CA ILE A 650 -23.70 8.01 11.06
C ILE A 650 -22.65 8.86 10.36
N ILE A 651 -21.52 9.07 11.03
CA ILE A 651 -20.38 9.83 10.53
C ILE A 651 -19.78 9.15 9.29
N TYR A 652 -19.85 7.80 9.23
CA TYR A 652 -19.35 6.99 8.12
C TYR A 652 -20.41 6.66 7.05
N GLY A 653 -21.59 7.29 7.10
CA GLY A 653 -22.67 7.05 6.15
C GLY A 653 -23.22 5.62 6.23
N MET A 654 -23.42 5.10 7.45
CA MET A 654 -23.95 3.75 7.69
C MET A 654 -25.33 3.58 7.03
N SER A 655 -25.47 2.48 6.28
CA SER A 655 -26.75 2.13 5.64
C SER A 655 -27.72 1.49 6.65
N VAL A 656 -29.02 1.49 6.32
CA VAL A 656 -30.06 0.78 7.11
C VAL A 656 -29.69 -0.68 7.34
N LYS A 657 -29.17 -1.36 6.31
CA LYS A 657 -28.70 -2.75 6.42
C LYS A 657 -27.51 -2.88 7.35
N GLY A 658 -26.54 -1.95 7.27
CA GLY A 658 -25.37 -1.96 8.17
C GLY A 658 -25.77 -1.79 9.62
N LEU A 659 -26.74 -0.91 9.94
CA LEU A 659 -27.25 -0.77 11.29
C LEU A 659 -28.02 -2.01 11.76
N ALA A 660 -28.85 -2.59 10.90
CA ALA A 660 -29.60 -3.81 11.22
C ALA A 660 -28.64 -4.95 11.63
N GLU A 661 -27.56 -5.15 10.86
CA GLU A 661 -26.52 -6.15 11.15
C GLU A 661 -25.75 -5.82 12.45
N ALA A 662 -25.31 -4.58 12.64
CA ALA A 662 -24.51 -4.16 13.80
C ALA A 662 -25.28 -4.18 15.13
N ALA A 663 -26.57 -3.83 15.07
CA ALA A 663 -27.44 -3.76 16.24
C ALA A 663 -28.24 -5.06 16.51
N GLY A 664 -28.27 -5.99 15.55
CA GLY A 664 -29.05 -7.23 15.65
C GLY A 664 -30.56 -6.98 15.59
N MET A 665 -31.00 -6.04 14.73
CA MET A 665 -32.41 -5.69 14.56
C MET A 665 -32.88 -5.93 13.12
N SER A 666 -34.19 -5.94 12.90
CA SER A 666 -34.76 -6.06 11.56
C SER A 666 -34.52 -4.80 10.72
N ILE A 667 -34.52 -4.92 9.39
CA ILE A 667 -34.35 -3.78 8.48
C ILE A 667 -35.41 -2.70 8.70
N PRO A 668 -36.74 -3.01 8.91
CA PRO A 668 -37.74 -1.99 9.19
C PRO A 668 -37.50 -1.25 10.54
N GLU A 669 -37.02 -1.97 11.57
CA GLU A 669 -36.66 -1.35 12.84
C GLU A 669 -35.47 -0.42 12.71
N ALA A 670 -34.41 -0.89 12.02
CA ALA A 670 -33.22 -0.06 11.73
C ALA A 670 -33.58 1.20 10.96
N LYS A 671 -34.49 1.11 9.99
CA LYS A 671 -34.96 2.28 9.23
C LYS A 671 -35.68 3.29 10.15
N ARG A 672 -36.64 2.81 10.93
CA ARG A 672 -37.36 3.69 11.89
C ARG A 672 -36.41 4.35 12.89
N PHE A 673 -35.44 3.60 13.35
CA PHE A 673 -34.41 4.14 14.27
C PHE A 673 -33.55 5.23 13.62
N ILE A 674 -33.10 5.03 12.38
CA ILE A 674 -32.34 6.06 11.63
C ILE A 674 -33.20 7.30 11.39
N ASP A 675 -34.47 7.12 10.98
CA ASP A 675 -35.37 8.24 10.74
C ASP A 675 -35.60 9.06 12.04
N ASN A 676 -35.80 8.39 13.18
CA ASN A 676 -35.93 9.05 14.48
C ASN A 676 -34.64 9.74 14.91
N TYR A 677 -33.51 9.07 14.72
CA TYR A 677 -32.20 9.65 15.03
C TYR A 677 -31.96 10.96 14.25
N PHE A 678 -32.26 11.01 12.97
CA PHE A 678 -32.08 12.22 12.18
C PHE A 678 -33.12 13.34 12.49
N LYS A 679 -34.28 12.96 12.97
CA LYS A 679 -35.20 13.97 13.53
C LYS A 679 -34.62 14.61 14.80
N LEU A 680 -34.03 13.78 15.66
CA LEU A 680 -33.41 14.24 16.91
C LEU A 680 -32.14 15.04 16.64
N ARG A 681 -31.31 14.60 15.70
CA ARG A 681 -30.03 15.21 15.32
C ARG A 681 -30.13 15.90 13.95
N ALA A 682 -31.17 16.71 13.76
CA ALA A 682 -31.38 17.42 12.50
C ALA A 682 -30.16 18.29 12.07
N PRO A 683 -29.43 18.99 12.99
CA PRO A 683 -28.23 19.72 12.61
C PRO A 683 -27.15 18.85 11.97
N ILE A 684 -26.94 17.63 12.48
CA ILE A 684 -25.98 16.67 11.89
C ILE A 684 -26.40 16.32 10.46
N LYS A 685 -27.69 15.99 10.25
CA LYS A 685 -28.20 15.68 8.91
C LYS A 685 -28.01 16.83 7.94
N GLN A 686 -28.38 18.02 8.35
CA GLN A 686 -28.20 19.25 7.54
C GLN A 686 -26.72 19.43 7.18
N LYS A 687 -25.82 19.27 8.15
CA LYS A 687 -24.36 19.41 7.90
C LYS A 687 -23.83 18.40 6.90
N LEU A 688 -24.24 17.15 7.01
CA LEU A 688 -23.85 16.12 6.04
C LEU A 688 -24.35 16.43 4.62
N ASP A 689 -25.58 16.95 4.49
CA ASP A 689 -26.13 17.38 3.20
C ASP A 689 -25.39 18.61 2.64
N GLU A 690 -25.02 19.58 3.47
CA GLU A 690 -24.17 20.73 3.10
C GLU A 690 -22.79 20.28 2.60
N ILE A 691 -22.14 19.31 3.28
CA ILE A 691 -20.84 18.74 2.87
C ILE A 691 -20.96 18.09 1.49
N LEU A 692 -22.01 17.32 1.25
CA LEU A 692 -22.24 16.69 -0.06
C LEU A 692 -22.53 17.73 -1.16
N ALA A 693 -23.30 18.75 -0.86
CA ALA A 693 -23.54 19.87 -1.78
C ALA A 693 -22.22 20.60 -2.11
N GLN A 694 -21.39 20.86 -1.10
CA GLN A 694 -20.05 21.45 -1.30
C GLN A 694 -19.16 20.55 -2.16
N ALA A 695 -19.11 19.24 -1.88
CA ALA A 695 -18.34 18.27 -2.66
C ALA A 695 -18.75 18.29 -4.14
N LYS A 696 -20.05 18.37 -4.43
CA LYS A 696 -20.61 18.42 -5.80
C LYS A 696 -20.37 19.76 -6.50
N THR A 697 -20.40 20.87 -5.79
CA THR A 697 -20.30 22.22 -6.38
C THR A 697 -18.86 22.72 -6.47
N LYS A 698 -18.10 22.61 -5.37
CA LYS A 698 -16.72 23.11 -5.30
C LYS A 698 -15.68 22.06 -5.76
N GLY A 699 -16.05 20.79 -5.83
CA GLY A 699 -15.12 19.71 -6.19
C GLY A 699 -14.16 19.29 -5.08
N TYR A 700 -14.35 19.80 -3.86
CA TYR A 700 -13.58 19.42 -2.67
C TYR A 700 -14.38 19.62 -1.40
N VAL A 701 -13.93 18.97 -0.32
CA VAL A 701 -14.36 19.22 1.07
C VAL A 701 -13.16 19.61 1.93
N GLU A 702 -13.41 20.25 3.06
CA GLU A 702 -12.33 20.75 3.93
C GLU A 702 -12.64 20.53 5.42
N THR A 703 -11.55 20.41 6.22
CA THR A 703 -11.62 20.35 7.68
C THR A 703 -11.97 21.72 8.28
N PHE A 704 -12.21 21.76 9.57
CA PHE A 704 -12.40 23.02 10.32
C PHE A 704 -11.20 23.96 10.15
N TYR A 705 -9.98 23.42 10.10
CA TYR A 705 -8.74 24.17 9.95
C TYR A 705 -8.33 24.43 8.50
N GLY A 706 -9.03 23.83 7.52
CA GLY A 706 -8.82 24.13 6.10
C GLY A 706 -7.99 23.11 5.34
N ARG A 707 -7.69 21.91 5.90
CA ARG A 707 -7.14 20.78 5.14
C ARG A 707 -8.16 20.34 4.11
N ARG A 708 -7.73 20.08 2.87
CA ARG A 708 -8.63 19.82 1.74
C ARG A 708 -8.49 18.42 1.21
N ARG A 709 -9.61 17.90 0.71
CA ARG A 709 -9.68 16.67 -0.06
C ARG A 709 -10.50 16.91 -1.33
N PRO A 710 -9.93 16.76 -2.53
CA PRO A 710 -10.68 16.76 -3.78
C PRO A 710 -11.69 15.61 -3.82
N THR A 711 -12.82 15.83 -4.52
CA THR A 711 -13.94 14.87 -4.59
C THR A 711 -14.37 14.61 -6.05
N PRO A 712 -13.47 14.15 -6.93
CA PRO A 712 -13.77 13.99 -8.36
C PRO A 712 -14.91 13.01 -8.62
N ASP A 713 -14.99 11.93 -7.85
CA ASP A 713 -15.89 10.80 -8.07
C ASP A 713 -17.31 10.98 -7.50
N VAL A 714 -17.61 12.09 -6.81
CA VAL A 714 -18.97 12.35 -6.28
C VAL A 714 -20.02 12.56 -7.37
N LYS A 715 -19.59 12.79 -8.62
CA LYS A 715 -20.45 12.92 -9.81
C LYS A 715 -20.34 11.70 -10.73
N SER A 716 -19.66 10.63 -10.33
CA SER A 716 -19.50 9.42 -11.14
C SER A 716 -20.86 8.84 -11.55
N PRO A 717 -21.06 8.46 -12.82
CA PRO A 717 -22.26 7.75 -13.25
C PRO A 717 -22.37 6.36 -12.59
N ASN A 718 -21.25 5.76 -12.22
CA ASN A 718 -21.23 4.50 -11.50
C ASN A 718 -21.71 4.68 -10.06
N PHE A 719 -22.83 4.04 -9.74
CA PHE A 719 -23.47 4.14 -8.43
C PHE A 719 -22.56 3.73 -7.27
N VAL A 720 -21.78 2.66 -7.43
CA VAL A 720 -20.89 2.14 -6.36
C VAL A 720 -19.73 3.10 -6.10
N ILE A 721 -19.11 3.62 -7.15
CA ILE A 721 -18.03 4.61 -7.07
C ILE A 721 -18.55 5.89 -6.44
N ARG A 722 -19.69 6.39 -6.94
CA ARG A 722 -20.32 7.60 -6.41
C ARG A 722 -20.67 7.48 -4.93
N GLN A 723 -21.29 6.37 -4.50
CA GLN A 723 -21.61 6.16 -3.09
C GLN A 723 -20.36 6.09 -2.20
N ALA A 724 -19.28 5.46 -2.68
CA ALA A 724 -18.02 5.42 -1.93
C ALA A 724 -17.40 6.82 -1.79
N ALA A 725 -17.42 7.62 -2.87
CA ALA A 725 -16.94 8.99 -2.87
C ALA A 725 -17.80 9.92 -1.99
N GLU A 726 -19.12 9.78 -1.99
CA GLU A 726 -20.03 10.53 -1.11
C GLU A 726 -19.76 10.23 0.36
N ARG A 727 -19.57 8.96 0.74
CA ARG A 727 -19.18 8.59 2.11
C ARG A 727 -17.81 9.17 2.49
N ALA A 728 -16.83 9.10 1.60
CA ALA A 728 -15.50 9.66 1.83
C ALA A 728 -15.54 11.19 1.99
N ALA A 729 -16.41 11.87 1.24
CA ALA A 729 -16.62 13.32 1.34
C ALA A 729 -17.27 13.72 2.67
N MET A 730 -18.30 12.98 3.11
CA MET A 730 -18.99 13.22 4.39
C MET A 730 -18.08 13.01 5.60
N ASN A 731 -17.24 11.97 5.55
CA ASN A 731 -16.34 11.63 6.66
C ASN A 731 -15.15 12.59 6.79
N MET A 732 -14.64 13.11 5.67
CA MET A 732 -13.40 13.87 5.64
C MET A 732 -13.37 15.10 6.57
N PRO A 733 -14.41 15.98 6.64
CA PRO A 733 -14.36 17.14 7.53
C PRO A 733 -14.23 16.77 9.02
N ILE A 734 -14.83 15.67 9.44
CA ILE A 734 -14.80 15.19 10.83
C ILE A 734 -13.47 14.53 11.13
N GLN A 735 -13.13 13.47 10.38
CA GLN A 735 -11.92 12.71 10.59
C GLN A 735 -10.64 13.52 10.31
N GLY A 736 -10.70 14.44 9.33
CA GLY A 736 -9.57 15.31 9.06
C GLY A 736 -9.38 16.37 10.14
N THR A 737 -10.47 16.90 10.72
CA THR A 737 -10.39 17.84 11.89
C THR A 737 -9.81 17.11 13.10
N GLU A 738 -10.20 15.86 13.34
CA GLU A 738 -9.58 15.00 14.36
C GLU A 738 -8.07 14.84 14.12
N ALA A 739 -7.66 14.53 12.88
CA ALA A 739 -6.25 14.40 12.55
C ALA A 739 -5.45 15.70 12.77
N ASP A 740 -6.02 16.85 12.41
CA ASP A 740 -5.43 18.18 12.66
C ASP A 740 -5.26 18.44 14.15
N LEU A 741 -6.25 18.09 14.97
CA LEU A 741 -6.19 18.21 16.43
C LEU A 741 -5.21 17.24 17.07
N MET A 742 -5.14 15.99 16.59
CA MET A 742 -4.13 15.03 17.06
C MET A 742 -2.71 15.52 16.79
N LYS A 743 -2.44 16.08 15.61
CA LYS A 743 -1.14 16.68 15.28
C LYS A 743 -0.83 17.86 16.20
N ARG A 744 -1.80 18.75 16.45
CA ARG A 744 -1.66 19.85 17.41
C ARG A 744 -1.40 19.33 18.82
N ALA A 745 -2.10 18.27 19.24
CA ALA A 745 -1.88 17.64 20.55
C ALA A 745 -0.47 17.06 20.66
N MET A 746 0.02 16.37 19.61
CA MET A 746 1.40 15.86 19.56
C MET A 746 2.44 16.98 19.71
N LEU A 747 2.29 18.09 18.98
CA LEU A 747 3.16 19.24 19.06
C LEU A 747 3.13 19.85 20.48
N ASN A 748 1.94 20.05 21.03
CA ASN A 748 1.77 20.65 22.35
C ASN A 748 2.29 19.74 23.48
N VAL A 749 2.14 18.43 23.36
CA VAL A 749 2.69 17.47 24.31
C VAL A 749 4.22 17.43 24.18
N ALA A 750 4.74 17.25 22.96
CA ALA A 750 6.19 17.16 22.71
C ALA A 750 6.96 18.36 23.27
N THR A 751 6.42 19.59 23.13
CA THR A 751 7.06 20.82 23.66
C THR A 751 7.06 20.93 25.19
N LYS A 752 6.19 20.19 25.87
CA LYS A 752 6.03 20.22 27.32
C LYS A 752 6.64 19.03 28.04
N LEU A 753 7.09 18.02 27.30
CA LEU A 753 7.70 16.83 27.89
C LEU A 753 9.01 17.18 28.61
N PRO A 754 9.23 16.66 29.83
CA PRO A 754 10.55 16.73 30.48
C PRO A 754 11.55 15.89 29.69
N LYS A 755 12.84 16.17 29.84
CA LYS A 755 13.94 15.42 29.16
C LYS A 755 13.98 13.92 29.51
N THR A 756 13.37 13.52 30.61
CA THR A 756 13.24 12.13 31.09
C THR A 756 12.13 11.34 30.38
N ALA A 757 11.26 12.03 29.65
CA ALA A 757 10.13 11.46 28.93
C ALA A 757 10.27 11.60 27.41
N ALA A 758 9.70 10.66 26.67
CA ALA A 758 9.71 10.67 25.20
C ALA A 758 8.35 10.22 24.65
N LEU A 759 7.78 10.97 23.70
CA LEU A 759 6.67 10.51 22.88
C LEU A 759 7.19 9.38 21.98
N ILE A 760 6.55 8.20 22.04
CA ILE A 760 7.04 7.01 21.32
C ILE A 760 6.05 6.45 20.31
N MET A 761 4.74 6.69 20.52
CA MET A 761 3.70 6.16 19.64
C MET A 761 2.48 7.06 19.58
N GLN A 762 1.86 7.10 18.42
CA GLN A 762 0.52 7.62 18.19
C GLN A 762 -0.31 6.51 17.54
N VAL A 763 -1.44 6.16 18.12
CA VAL A 763 -2.36 5.12 17.61
C VAL A 763 -3.77 5.63 17.69
N HIS A 764 -4.46 5.77 16.55
CA HIS A 764 -5.82 6.31 16.47
C HIS A 764 -5.92 7.66 17.19
N ASP A 765 -6.66 7.73 18.29
CA ASP A 765 -6.94 8.92 19.07
C ASP A 765 -6.04 9.03 20.33
N SER A 766 -5.01 8.16 20.44
CA SER A 766 -4.15 8.08 21.61
C SER A 766 -2.69 8.45 21.33
N LEU A 767 -2.03 8.99 22.38
CA LEU A 767 -0.60 9.25 22.45
C LEU A 767 0.02 8.40 23.56
N ILE A 768 1.17 7.77 23.29
CA ILE A 768 1.92 6.98 24.28
C ILE A 768 3.28 7.61 24.51
N VAL A 769 3.57 7.88 25.78
CA VAL A 769 4.84 8.45 26.26
C VAL A 769 5.54 7.45 27.18
N GLU A 770 6.84 7.24 26.97
CA GLU A 770 7.73 6.54 27.89
C GLU A 770 8.33 7.56 28.87
N CYS A 771 8.24 7.34 30.19
CA CYS A 771 8.81 8.22 31.22
C CYS A 771 9.34 7.45 32.43
N ASP A 772 10.06 8.13 33.29
CA ASP A 772 10.45 7.57 34.58
C ASP A 772 9.21 7.32 35.46
N GLU A 773 9.19 6.23 36.22
CA GLU A 773 8.03 5.84 37.04
C GLU A 773 7.66 6.91 38.08
N ALA A 774 8.64 7.61 38.63
CA ALA A 774 8.44 8.71 39.55
C ALA A 774 7.68 9.91 38.95
N ASP A 775 7.83 10.14 37.64
CA ASP A 775 7.21 11.25 36.93
C ASP A 775 5.83 10.91 36.38
N ALA A 776 5.42 9.65 36.42
CA ALA A 776 4.23 9.13 35.72
C ALA A 776 2.96 9.91 36.02
N ARG A 777 2.68 10.21 37.32
CA ARG A 777 1.47 10.93 37.73
C ARG A 777 1.45 12.38 37.21
N VAL A 778 2.58 13.08 37.33
CA VAL A 778 2.70 14.47 36.87
C VAL A 778 2.55 14.53 35.35
N LEU A 779 3.14 13.55 34.65
CA LEU A 779 3.06 13.46 33.21
C LEU A 779 1.63 13.09 32.74
N ALA A 780 0.95 12.18 33.43
CA ALA A 780 -0.45 11.86 33.14
C ALA A 780 -1.35 13.09 33.21
N ASP A 781 -1.20 13.90 34.28
CA ASP A 781 -1.93 15.16 34.43
C ASP A 781 -1.53 16.21 33.39
N LEU A 782 -0.27 16.26 33.00
CA LEU A 782 0.23 17.16 31.94
C LEU A 782 -0.39 16.80 30.60
N MET A 783 -0.33 15.52 30.20
CA MET A 783 -0.87 15.03 28.94
C MET A 783 -2.38 15.27 28.88
N LYS A 784 -3.11 14.88 29.94
CA LYS A 784 -4.55 15.10 30.01
C LYS A 784 -4.92 16.54 29.77
N ARG A 785 -4.38 17.46 30.57
CA ARG A 785 -4.68 18.90 30.45
C ARG A 785 -4.28 19.47 29.09
N THR A 786 -3.11 19.08 28.58
CA THR A 786 -2.61 19.57 27.29
C THR A 786 -3.49 19.13 26.13
N MET A 787 -3.96 17.87 26.14
CA MET A 787 -4.83 17.32 25.10
C MET A 787 -6.27 17.87 25.24
N GLU A 788 -6.83 17.94 26.43
CA GLU A 788 -8.17 18.53 26.65
C GLU A 788 -8.25 19.99 26.22
N GLN A 789 -7.15 20.75 26.33
CA GLN A 789 -7.07 22.18 25.99
C GLN A 789 -6.54 22.44 24.58
N VAL A 790 -6.46 21.43 23.71
CA VAL A 790 -5.87 21.55 22.38
C VAL A 790 -6.61 22.52 21.46
N ALA A 791 -7.93 22.70 21.66
CA ALA A 791 -8.81 23.51 20.80
C ALA A 791 -9.93 24.20 21.62
N PRO A 792 -9.61 25.17 22.45
CA PRO A 792 -10.60 25.88 23.24
C PRO A 792 -11.64 26.63 22.38
N GLU A 793 -11.27 26.98 21.15
CA GLU A 793 -12.15 27.61 20.17
C GLU A 793 -13.38 26.76 19.78
N LEU A 794 -13.34 25.44 19.97
CA LEU A 794 -14.46 24.54 19.66
C LEU A 794 -15.58 24.59 20.71
N LYS A 795 -15.34 25.16 21.88
CA LYS A 795 -16.32 25.30 22.97
C LYS A 795 -17.00 24.00 23.41
N ILE A 796 -16.31 22.85 23.22
CA ILE A 796 -16.73 21.53 23.68
C ILE A 796 -15.63 20.93 24.54
N LYS A 797 -16.03 20.19 25.57
CA LYS A 797 -15.08 19.42 26.36
C LYS A 797 -14.54 18.29 25.55
N LEU A 798 -13.21 18.26 25.31
CA LEU A 798 -12.50 17.15 24.70
C LEU A 798 -11.98 16.25 25.83
N ALA A 799 -12.80 15.28 26.27
CA ALA A 799 -12.45 14.42 27.39
C ALA A 799 -11.32 13.46 27.01
N VAL A 800 -10.32 13.35 27.90
CA VAL A 800 -9.15 12.49 27.72
C VAL A 800 -9.05 11.50 28.89
N GLU A 801 -8.98 10.22 28.57
CA GLU A 801 -8.71 9.14 29.53
C GLU A 801 -7.21 8.87 29.54
N VAL A 802 -6.65 8.71 30.75
CA VAL A 802 -5.20 8.43 30.88
C VAL A 802 -5.01 7.13 31.64
N THR A 803 -4.17 6.27 31.10
CA THR A 803 -3.77 5.00 31.67
C THR A 803 -2.25 4.91 31.78
N THR A 804 -1.77 4.16 32.77
CA THR A 804 -0.33 3.97 32.98
C THR A 804 -0.05 2.48 33.19
N GLY A 805 1.02 1.97 32.61
CA GLY A 805 1.38 0.57 32.72
C GLY A 805 2.84 0.30 32.40
N THR A 806 3.33 -0.87 32.74
CA THR A 806 4.70 -1.33 32.43
C THR A 806 4.82 -1.92 31.03
N ASN A 807 3.70 -2.13 30.35
CA ASN A 807 3.64 -2.59 28.95
C ASN A 807 2.39 -2.04 28.23
N TRP A 808 2.40 -2.08 26.91
CA TRP A 808 1.32 -1.55 26.10
C TRP A 808 -0.01 -2.34 26.23
N GLY A 809 0.04 -3.60 26.61
CA GLY A 809 -1.17 -4.41 26.86
C GLY A 809 -1.97 -3.98 28.10
N MET A 810 -1.38 -3.18 28.99
CA MET A 810 -2.01 -2.64 30.20
C MET A 810 -2.69 -1.27 29.97
N LEU A 811 -2.46 -0.63 28.82
CA LEU A 811 -2.95 0.70 28.48
C LEU A 811 -4.36 0.72 27.87
#